data_e24114a3cb5d231b9938be1a79efc7b0
#
_entry.id   e24114a3cb5d231b9938be1a79efc7b0
#
_cell.length_a   1.000
_cell.length_b   1.000
_cell.length_c   1.000
_cell.angle_alpha   90.00
_cell.angle_beta   90.00
_cell.angle_gamma   90.00
#
_symmetry.space_group_name_H-M   'P 1'
#
loop_
_entity.id
_entity.type
_entity.pdbx_description
1 polymer ?
#
loop_
_entity_poly.entity_id
_entity_poly.type
_entity_poly.pdbx_seq_one_letter_code
_entity_poly.pdbx_strand_id
1 'polypeptide(L)'
;MKSKIMLSVVALALLLASCGQPTATPTEPVVEPTATTAPAATTAPPTETPIPSPTPEPTSATGAFLQVPCPMQLPAGQVQGNSVDCGYLSVPEDRADPDTRTIRLAVAIFHPPGGATHSDPIIYLTGGPGGSALEYLFLTFDIVFAPVLAQGRDLIFLDQRGVGFSQPALDCPGVSELGLELLDMEVDGKLVTEDEANELYLEAVQACEQDLSAIADLSDYNTPTNAADVEDLRKALGYDQANLWGTSYGTRLALDVMRDYPDGLRSVVLDAVYPPDVDLYMALPANTVRAFDALFESCAADAACNAAFPDLETVFFETVDRLDQTPAEFEITNALTRESYDVLMYGSDLVAILFSFLYHTDVIPSLPQIIYDAADGDFDLISLIQGSLMAQRDVVSLGMQISVQCNEEYPFSLFEEYEELLAGYPRLIRFLNNALVGKPFFYTCAEWDSGEADPIENEPVTSDIPTLLMTGQFDPITPPAWAYRAADTLSNSTVLEFPGVGHGASTVAGCPRDTMIAFFDDPTTLLDASCMAEMEAEFVVPSGEATPVEMEPFTNESMGITGLAPVGWTEAAPGVYTRANSALDVTTLIEQAAPGTASDLLAGLLARMGAEDAQVGMEEYEADGLSWALFSLEVQTVAVDIALTESGDQVLLILLQSTPDEREALVESVYMPAIDALKPIE
;
A
#
# COMPACT_ATOMS: atom_id res chain seq x y z
N MET A 1 13.40 1.04 -13.43
CA MET A 1 13.08 0.03 -14.46
C MET A 1 12.70 -1.34 -13.88
N LYS A 2 12.94 -1.59 -12.59
CA LYS A 2 12.88 -2.91 -11.93
C LYS A 2 11.50 -3.36 -11.40
N SER A 3 10.62 -2.49 -10.97
CA SER A 3 9.34 -2.88 -10.32
C SER A 3 8.09 -2.93 -11.21
N LYS A 4 8.06 -2.24 -12.37
CA LYS A 4 6.93 -2.40 -13.32
C LYS A 4 6.77 -3.81 -13.89
N ILE A 5 7.76 -4.67 -13.73
CA ILE A 5 7.79 -5.98 -14.36
C ILE A 5 6.97 -6.98 -13.56
N MET A 6 7.04 -6.97 -12.23
CA MET A 6 6.22 -7.88 -11.42
C MET A 6 4.72 -7.56 -11.51
N LEU A 7 4.33 -6.30 -11.34
CA LEU A 7 2.93 -5.88 -11.58
C LEU A 7 2.53 -6.00 -13.06
N SER A 8 3.48 -5.82 -14.01
CA SER A 8 3.17 -5.85 -15.45
C SER A 8 2.95 -7.25 -16.01
N VAL A 9 3.51 -8.31 -15.42
CA VAL A 9 3.30 -9.68 -15.95
C VAL A 9 1.99 -10.25 -15.43
N VAL A 10 1.61 -10.02 -14.19
CA VAL A 10 0.25 -10.35 -13.69
C VAL A 10 -0.81 -9.49 -14.39
N ALA A 11 -0.55 -8.19 -14.60
CA ALA A 11 -1.44 -7.31 -15.37
C ALA A 11 -1.49 -7.67 -16.88
N LEU A 12 -0.43 -8.29 -17.42
CA LEU A 12 -0.40 -8.76 -18.81
C LEU A 12 -1.36 -9.93 -19.04
N ALA A 13 -1.43 -10.86 -18.10
CA ALA A 13 -2.36 -11.99 -18.18
C ALA A 13 -3.83 -11.52 -18.14
N LEU A 14 -4.15 -10.53 -17.29
CA LEU A 14 -5.49 -9.93 -17.21
C LEU A 14 -5.90 -9.18 -18.47
N LEU A 15 -4.96 -8.60 -19.22
CA LEU A 15 -5.23 -7.86 -20.47
C LEU A 15 -5.43 -8.77 -21.70
N LEU A 16 -4.85 -9.96 -21.72
CA LEU A 16 -5.09 -10.91 -22.79
C LEU A 16 -6.49 -11.53 -22.73
N ALA A 17 -7.07 -11.65 -21.53
CA ALA A 17 -8.42 -12.12 -21.31
C ALA A 17 -9.51 -11.10 -21.70
N SER A 18 -9.19 -9.79 -21.84
CA SER A 18 -10.15 -8.72 -22.14
C SER A 18 -10.27 -8.32 -23.62
N CYS A 19 -9.46 -8.87 -24.54
CA CYS A 19 -9.47 -8.55 -25.98
C CYS A 19 -10.42 -9.42 -26.81
N GLY A 20 -11.70 -9.41 -26.46
CA GLY A 20 -12.73 -10.10 -27.21
C GLY A 20 -13.91 -9.23 -27.58
N GLN A 21 -13.77 -8.23 -28.45
CA GLN A 21 -14.76 -7.82 -29.47
C GLN A 21 -14.24 -6.73 -30.40
N PRO A 22 -14.29 -6.85 -31.73
CA PRO A 22 -13.93 -5.79 -32.65
C PRO A 22 -15.15 -4.90 -32.96
N THR A 23 -15.12 -3.63 -32.57
CA THR A 23 -16.01 -2.62 -33.15
C THR A 23 -15.33 -1.94 -34.33
N ALA A 24 -15.94 -2.09 -35.50
CA ALA A 24 -15.49 -1.47 -36.74
C ALA A 24 -15.69 0.04 -36.71
N THR A 25 -14.65 0.79 -37.03
CA THR A 25 -14.70 2.24 -37.27
C THR A 25 -14.52 2.54 -38.76
N PRO A 26 -15.33 3.44 -39.39
CA PRO A 26 -15.19 3.76 -40.81
C PRO A 26 -13.99 4.64 -41.07
N THR A 27 -13.26 4.30 -42.12
CA THR A 27 -12.13 5.05 -42.70
C THR A 27 -12.58 6.30 -43.47
N GLU A 28 -12.06 7.48 -43.15
CA GLU A 28 -12.03 8.63 -44.01
C GLU A 28 -10.62 8.86 -44.62
N PRO A 29 -10.51 9.37 -45.84
CA PRO A 29 -9.25 9.39 -46.60
C PRO A 29 -8.34 10.53 -46.24
N VAL A 30 -7.04 10.21 -46.10
CA VAL A 30 -5.95 11.17 -45.85
C VAL A 30 -5.62 11.93 -47.15
N VAL A 31 -5.60 13.25 -47.05
CA VAL A 31 -5.06 14.16 -48.09
C VAL A 31 -3.70 14.70 -47.63
N GLU A 32 -2.65 14.38 -48.37
CA GLU A 32 -1.31 14.98 -48.21
C GLU A 32 -1.30 16.49 -48.54
N PRO A 33 -0.61 17.32 -47.77
CA PRO A 33 -0.24 18.65 -48.23
C PRO A 33 1.25 18.77 -48.56
N THR A 34 1.45 19.26 -49.78
CA THR A 34 2.71 19.62 -50.40
C THR A 34 3.43 20.79 -49.68
N ALA A 35 4.75 20.64 -49.53
CA ALA A 35 5.62 21.64 -48.90
C ALA A 35 5.79 22.88 -49.79
N THR A 36 5.62 24.09 -49.23
CA THR A 36 6.06 25.35 -49.80
C THR A 36 6.83 26.14 -48.75
N THR A 37 8.08 26.43 -49.06
CA THR A 37 9.00 27.28 -48.27
C THR A 37 8.68 28.75 -48.46
N ALA A 38 8.62 29.55 -47.37
CA ALA A 38 8.73 31.01 -47.40
C ALA A 38 9.22 31.55 -46.02
N PRO A 39 9.71 32.80 -45.96
CA PRO A 39 10.88 33.16 -45.18
C PRO A 39 10.59 33.64 -43.75
N ALA A 40 11.65 33.68 -42.92
CA ALA A 40 11.68 34.05 -41.52
C ALA A 40 11.03 35.42 -41.24
N ALA A 41 10.09 35.41 -40.28
CA ALA A 41 9.58 36.62 -39.65
C ALA A 41 9.95 36.64 -38.17
N THR A 42 10.45 37.77 -37.72
CA THR A 42 10.87 38.14 -36.38
C THR A 42 9.68 38.00 -35.41
N THR A 43 9.81 37.16 -34.39
CA THR A 43 8.79 36.97 -33.36
C THR A 43 8.86 38.04 -32.29
N ALA A 44 7.76 38.74 -32.07
CA ALA A 44 7.48 39.51 -30.86
C ALA A 44 7.10 38.51 -29.72
N PRO A 45 7.35 38.87 -28.45
CA PRO A 45 7.01 37.98 -27.34
C PRO A 45 5.47 37.77 -27.26
N PRO A 46 5.03 36.56 -26.85
CA PRO A 46 3.60 36.28 -26.73
C PRO A 46 2.98 37.13 -25.62
N THR A 47 1.88 37.77 -25.94
CA THR A 47 1.01 38.43 -24.97
C THR A 47 0.32 37.36 -24.16
N GLU A 48 0.53 37.32 -22.84
CA GLU A 48 -0.19 36.46 -21.94
C GLU A 48 -1.70 36.70 -22.07
N THR A 49 -2.42 35.67 -22.45
CA THR A 49 -3.88 35.64 -22.40
C THR A 49 -4.28 35.57 -20.91
N PRO A 50 -5.14 36.45 -20.39
CA PRO A 50 -5.59 36.36 -19.01
C PRO A 50 -6.27 35.02 -18.79
N ILE A 51 -5.81 34.28 -17.79
CA ILE A 51 -6.48 33.09 -17.26
C ILE A 51 -7.89 33.53 -16.81
N PRO A 52 -8.98 32.92 -17.29
CA PRO A 52 -10.31 33.24 -16.80
C PRO A 52 -10.36 33.05 -15.30
N SER A 53 -10.79 34.06 -14.57
CA SER A 53 -11.06 34.00 -13.14
C SER A 53 -11.98 32.82 -12.88
N PRO A 54 -11.68 31.94 -11.90
CA PRO A 54 -12.55 30.81 -11.58
C PRO A 54 -13.97 31.35 -11.31
N THR A 55 -14.95 30.77 -11.96
CA THR A 55 -16.36 31.01 -11.65
C THR A 55 -16.58 30.59 -10.21
N PRO A 56 -17.18 31.43 -9.34
CA PRO A 56 -17.46 30.99 -7.97
C PRO A 56 -18.35 29.75 -8.01
N GLU A 57 -17.84 28.65 -7.47
CA GLU A 57 -18.62 27.43 -7.29
C GLU A 57 -19.80 27.69 -6.36
N PRO A 58 -20.96 27.03 -6.54
CA PRO A 58 -22.09 27.20 -5.67
C PRO A 58 -21.68 26.80 -4.24
N THR A 59 -21.76 27.74 -3.30
CA THR A 59 -21.62 27.48 -1.86
C THR A 59 -22.75 26.54 -1.47
N SER A 60 -22.45 25.26 -1.24
CA SER A 60 -23.41 24.32 -0.66
C SER A 60 -23.64 24.68 0.81
N ALA A 61 -24.86 24.43 1.29
CA ALA A 61 -25.16 24.61 2.72
C ALA A 61 -24.30 23.62 3.53
N THR A 62 -23.81 24.05 4.68
CA THR A 62 -23.12 23.20 5.66
C THR A 62 -23.94 21.94 5.96
N GLY A 63 -23.31 20.76 6.00
CA GLY A 63 -23.95 19.46 6.19
C GLY A 63 -24.60 18.88 4.92
N ALA A 64 -24.35 19.47 3.72
CA ALA A 64 -24.87 18.96 2.47
C ALA A 64 -23.83 18.13 1.74
N PHE A 65 -24.24 16.96 1.25
CA PHE A 65 -23.46 16.16 0.29
C PHE A 65 -23.80 16.60 -1.13
N LEU A 66 -22.79 17.03 -1.88
CA LEU A 66 -22.92 17.43 -3.27
C LEU A 66 -22.24 16.41 -4.18
N GLN A 67 -23.03 15.70 -4.97
CA GLN A 67 -22.51 14.74 -5.95
C GLN A 67 -21.77 15.46 -7.08
N VAL A 68 -20.54 15.00 -7.39
CA VAL A 68 -19.68 15.55 -8.44
C VAL A 68 -18.99 14.41 -9.21
N PRO A 69 -18.32 14.68 -10.35
CA PRO A 69 -17.42 13.69 -10.95
C PRO A 69 -16.36 13.23 -9.98
N CYS A 70 -16.03 11.93 -10.01
CA CYS A 70 -15.00 11.36 -9.13
C CYS A 70 -13.65 12.08 -9.36
N PRO A 71 -13.02 12.61 -8.30
CA PRO A 71 -11.74 13.31 -8.43
C PRO A 71 -10.56 12.35 -8.60
N MET A 72 -10.71 11.10 -8.20
CA MET A 72 -9.66 10.07 -8.25
C MET A 72 -9.81 9.16 -9.47
N GLN A 73 -8.76 8.39 -9.75
CA GLN A 73 -8.83 7.28 -10.69
C GLN A 73 -9.72 6.16 -10.10
N LEU A 74 -10.71 5.71 -10.89
CA LEU A 74 -11.59 4.63 -10.46
C LEU A 74 -10.91 3.26 -10.60
N PRO A 75 -11.17 2.34 -9.66
CA PRO A 75 -10.77 0.94 -9.80
C PRO A 75 -11.32 0.29 -11.08
N ALA A 76 -10.66 -0.75 -11.57
CA ALA A 76 -11.06 -1.45 -12.77
C ALA A 76 -12.51 -1.96 -12.69
N GLY A 77 -13.28 -1.77 -13.73
CA GLY A 77 -14.69 -2.20 -13.78
C GLY A 77 -15.68 -1.31 -13.01
N GLN A 78 -15.23 -0.34 -12.23
CA GLN A 78 -16.10 0.60 -11.52
C GLN A 78 -16.53 1.74 -12.44
N VAL A 79 -17.81 2.11 -12.37
CA VAL A 79 -18.41 3.12 -13.25
C VAL A 79 -19.22 4.12 -12.43
N GLN A 80 -18.84 5.41 -12.53
CA GLN A 80 -19.56 6.47 -11.84
C GLN A 80 -21.05 6.54 -12.26
N GLY A 81 -21.93 6.74 -11.27
CA GLY A 81 -23.38 6.78 -11.45
C GLY A 81 -24.01 5.40 -11.64
N ASN A 82 -23.23 4.32 -11.49
CA ASN A 82 -23.73 2.94 -11.55
C ASN A 82 -23.25 2.11 -10.35
N SER A 83 -21.93 1.92 -10.22
CA SER A 83 -21.32 1.17 -9.12
C SER A 83 -20.56 2.05 -8.13
N VAL A 84 -20.34 3.34 -8.45
CA VAL A 84 -19.73 4.31 -7.56
C VAL A 84 -20.34 5.69 -7.74
N ASP A 85 -20.62 6.36 -6.63
CA ASP A 85 -21.00 7.76 -6.54
C ASP A 85 -19.92 8.54 -5.78
N CYS A 86 -19.51 9.69 -6.33
CA CYS A 86 -18.54 10.56 -5.69
C CYS A 86 -19.16 11.93 -5.39
N GLY A 87 -18.63 12.60 -4.37
CA GLY A 87 -19.11 13.92 -3.98
C GLY A 87 -18.25 14.59 -2.95
N TYR A 88 -18.69 15.77 -2.54
CA TYR A 88 -18.12 16.50 -1.42
C TYR A 88 -19.15 16.70 -0.33
N LEU A 89 -18.75 16.38 0.92
CA LEU A 89 -19.45 16.80 2.12
C LEU A 89 -18.94 18.20 2.50
N SER A 90 -19.85 19.16 2.69
CA SER A 90 -19.52 20.52 3.16
C SER A 90 -19.66 20.59 4.68
N VAL A 91 -18.57 20.91 5.38
CA VAL A 91 -18.55 21.04 6.84
C VAL A 91 -17.92 22.38 7.25
N PRO A 92 -18.20 22.89 8.46
CA PRO A 92 -17.48 24.05 8.97
C PRO A 92 -16.04 23.67 9.30
N GLU A 93 -15.07 24.55 9.09
CA GLU A 93 -13.71 24.33 9.54
C GLU A 93 -13.65 24.38 11.06
N ASP A 94 -13.94 25.54 11.68
CA ASP A 94 -14.14 25.67 13.12
C ASP A 94 -15.62 25.43 13.47
N ARG A 95 -15.87 24.37 14.24
CA ARG A 95 -17.24 24.01 14.65
C ARG A 95 -17.79 24.90 15.76
N ALA A 96 -16.94 25.68 16.42
CA ALA A 96 -17.33 26.63 17.46
C ALA A 96 -17.67 28.03 16.93
N ASP A 97 -17.12 28.42 15.75
CA ASP A 97 -17.37 29.69 15.10
C ASP A 97 -18.45 29.59 14.02
N PRO A 98 -19.64 30.17 14.19
CA PRO A 98 -20.71 30.15 13.18
C PRO A 98 -20.37 30.93 11.90
N ASP A 99 -19.37 31.79 11.93
CA ASP A 99 -18.91 32.59 10.79
C ASP A 99 -17.64 32.00 10.11
N THR A 100 -17.21 30.80 10.51
CA THR A 100 -16.04 30.09 9.96
C THR A 100 -16.21 29.79 8.47
N ARG A 101 -15.10 29.54 7.79
CA ARG A 101 -15.14 29.04 6.41
C ARG A 101 -15.74 27.64 6.35
N THR A 102 -16.30 27.30 5.21
CA THR A 102 -16.76 25.95 4.90
C THR A 102 -15.66 25.24 4.14
N ILE A 103 -15.28 24.05 4.60
CA ILE A 103 -14.36 23.13 3.92
C ILE A 103 -15.14 22.01 3.23
N ARG A 104 -14.50 21.28 2.34
CA ARG A 104 -15.14 20.22 1.55
C ARG A 104 -14.35 18.91 1.69
N LEU A 105 -15.02 17.85 2.11
CA LEU A 105 -14.44 16.54 2.31
C LEU A 105 -14.81 15.64 1.12
N ALA A 106 -13.81 15.04 0.49
CA ALA A 106 -14.02 14.17 -0.67
C ALA A 106 -14.54 12.79 -0.20
N VAL A 107 -15.57 12.29 -0.87
CA VAL A 107 -16.25 11.03 -0.53
C VAL A 107 -16.49 10.21 -1.78
N ALA A 108 -16.25 8.90 -1.68
CA ALA A 108 -16.67 7.93 -2.68
C ALA A 108 -17.52 6.83 -2.02
N ILE A 109 -18.65 6.49 -2.65
CA ILE A 109 -19.61 5.50 -2.18
C ILE A 109 -19.65 4.40 -3.22
N PHE A 110 -19.14 3.21 -2.88
CA PHE A 110 -19.20 2.04 -3.75
C PHE A 110 -20.41 1.21 -3.42
N HIS A 111 -21.15 0.83 -4.46
CA HIS A 111 -22.36 0.04 -4.36
C HIS A 111 -22.09 -1.42 -4.73
N PRO A 112 -22.60 -2.39 -3.95
CA PRO A 112 -22.39 -3.81 -4.24
C PRO A 112 -23.09 -4.21 -5.55
N PRO A 113 -22.59 -5.25 -6.24
CA PRO A 113 -23.21 -5.77 -7.44
C PRO A 113 -24.69 -6.14 -7.20
N GLY A 114 -25.60 -5.53 -7.96
CA GLY A 114 -27.05 -5.73 -7.80
C GLY A 114 -27.73 -4.78 -6.80
N GLY A 115 -26.99 -3.86 -6.21
CA GLY A 115 -27.45 -2.88 -5.23
C GLY A 115 -27.39 -3.38 -3.78
N ALA A 116 -27.40 -2.44 -2.83
CA ALA A 116 -27.29 -2.75 -1.41
C ALA A 116 -28.47 -3.57 -0.91
N THR A 117 -28.18 -4.64 -0.18
CA THR A 117 -29.17 -5.52 0.49
C THR A 117 -29.31 -5.21 1.97
N HIS A 118 -28.38 -4.43 2.52
CA HIS A 118 -28.35 -3.93 3.90
C HIS A 118 -28.47 -2.40 3.88
N SER A 119 -29.03 -1.83 4.93
CA SER A 119 -29.25 -0.38 5.07
C SER A 119 -28.19 0.30 5.93
N ASP A 120 -27.24 -0.45 6.45
CA ASP A 120 -26.15 -0.06 7.34
C ASP A 120 -24.83 -0.17 6.57
N PRO A 121 -24.33 0.92 5.96
CA PRO A 121 -23.10 0.93 5.19
C PRO A 121 -21.89 0.67 6.09
N ILE A 122 -20.75 0.41 5.47
CA ILE A 122 -19.46 0.41 6.13
C ILE A 122 -18.74 1.72 5.75
N ILE A 123 -18.32 2.50 6.73
CA ILE A 123 -17.46 3.68 6.53
C ILE A 123 -16.03 3.28 6.88
N TYR A 124 -15.13 3.34 5.89
CA TYR A 124 -13.72 3.06 6.07
C TYR A 124 -12.99 4.31 6.57
N LEU A 125 -12.26 4.18 7.67
CA LEU A 125 -11.45 5.22 8.29
C LEU A 125 -9.98 4.83 8.19
N THR A 126 -9.27 5.50 7.29
CA THR A 126 -7.85 5.23 7.03
C THR A 126 -6.97 5.80 8.13
N GLY A 127 -5.75 5.28 8.22
CA GLY A 127 -4.73 5.66 9.20
C GLY A 127 -3.86 6.84 8.78
N GLY A 128 -2.67 6.84 9.30
CA GLY A 128 -1.67 7.87 9.17
C GLY A 128 -1.32 8.44 10.56
N PRO A 129 -1.96 9.54 11.05
CA PRO A 129 -3.00 10.38 10.44
C PRO A 129 -2.56 11.01 9.10
N GLY A 130 -3.52 11.57 8.36
CA GLY A 130 -3.25 12.23 7.08
C GLY A 130 -3.23 11.31 5.85
N GLY A 131 -3.46 10.00 6.00
CA GLY A 131 -3.55 9.08 4.88
C GLY A 131 -4.82 9.27 4.04
N SER A 132 -4.69 9.37 2.71
CA SER A 132 -5.83 9.43 1.79
C SER A 132 -6.47 8.05 1.63
N ALA A 133 -7.79 7.98 1.76
CA ALA A 133 -8.56 6.77 1.48
C ALA A 133 -8.87 6.60 -0.02
N LEU A 134 -8.73 7.65 -0.82
CA LEU A 134 -9.17 7.69 -2.22
C LEU A 134 -8.02 7.64 -3.22
N GLU A 135 -6.83 8.14 -2.90
CA GLU A 135 -5.79 8.44 -3.88
C GLU A 135 -5.26 7.20 -4.61
N TYR A 136 -4.94 6.13 -3.88
CA TYR A 136 -4.47 4.87 -4.47
C TYR A 136 -5.47 3.72 -4.36
N LEU A 137 -6.75 4.04 -4.13
CA LEU A 137 -7.81 3.04 -4.01
C LEU A 137 -7.88 2.13 -5.24
N PHE A 138 -7.57 2.65 -6.44
CA PHE A 138 -7.57 1.88 -7.69
C PHE A 138 -6.53 0.75 -7.72
N LEU A 139 -5.51 0.76 -6.85
CA LEU A 139 -4.50 -0.30 -6.74
C LEU A 139 -4.91 -1.41 -5.78
N THR A 140 -5.65 -1.09 -4.72
CA THR A 140 -5.94 -2.00 -3.61
C THR A 140 -7.39 -2.50 -3.61
N PHE A 141 -8.28 -1.86 -4.36
CA PHE A 141 -9.72 -2.09 -4.30
C PHE A 141 -10.10 -3.55 -4.54
N ASP A 142 -9.60 -4.15 -5.62
CA ASP A 142 -10.00 -5.50 -6.02
C ASP A 142 -9.52 -6.57 -5.02
N ILE A 143 -8.39 -6.32 -4.37
CA ILE A 143 -7.77 -7.28 -3.44
C ILE A 143 -8.36 -7.12 -2.04
N VAL A 144 -8.53 -5.87 -1.56
CA VAL A 144 -8.90 -5.58 -0.17
C VAL A 144 -10.41 -5.37 -0.02
N PHE A 145 -10.99 -4.49 -0.83
CA PHE A 145 -12.32 -3.93 -0.58
C PHE A 145 -13.46 -4.61 -1.35
N ALA A 146 -13.20 -5.09 -2.57
CA ALA A 146 -14.24 -5.74 -3.38
C ALA A 146 -14.84 -6.98 -2.73
N PRO A 147 -14.09 -7.85 -2.02
CA PRO A 147 -14.67 -8.98 -1.28
C PRO A 147 -15.61 -8.54 -0.15
N VAL A 148 -15.32 -7.42 0.53
CA VAL A 148 -16.18 -6.84 1.56
C VAL A 148 -17.44 -6.24 0.93
N LEU A 149 -17.28 -5.47 -0.14
CA LEU A 149 -18.39 -4.88 -0.90
C LEU A 149 -19.37 -5.95 -1.42
N ALA A 150 -18.86 -7.12 -1.84
CA ALA A 150 -19.67 -8.23 -2.34
C ALA A 150 -20.68 -8.78 -1.32
N GLN A 151 -20.53 -8.46 -0.03
CA GLN A 151 -21.44 -8.87 1.04
C GLN A 151 -22.74 -8.05 1.10
N GLY A 152 -22.90 -7.06 0.23
CA GLY A 152 -24.17 -6.38 0.01
C GLY A 152 -24.42 -5.13 0.85
N ARG A 153 -23.36 -4.51 1.40
CA ARG A 153 -23.38 -3.18 2.03
C ARG A 153 -22.69 -2.16 1.13
N ASP A 154 -23.19 -0.94 1.12
CA ASP A 154 -22.43 0.17 0.56
C ASP A 154 -21.12 0.33 1.34
N LEU A 155 -20.03 0.61 0.63
CA LEU A 155 -18.72 0.87 1.21
C LEU A 155 -18.35 2.33 0.93
N ILE A 156 -18.13 3.09 1.99
CA ILE A 156 -17.94 4.55 1.94
C ILE A 156 -16.50 4.87 2.33
N PHE A 157 -15.82 5.58 1.45
CA PHE A 157 -14.48 6.11 1.66
C PHE A 157 -14.55 7.62 1.82
N LEU A 158 -13.85 8.14 2.81
CA LEU A 158 -13.77 9.56 3.15
C LEU A 158 -12.30 9.96 3.22
N ASP A 159 -11.87 10.90 2.38
CA ASP A 159 -10.67 11.66 2.70
C ASP A 159 -11.02 12.64 3.82
N GLN A 160 -10.37 12.46 4.96
CA GLN A 160 -10.58 13.28 6.14
C GLN A 160 -10.29 14.76 5.85
N ARG A 161 -10.65 15.68 6.75
CA ARG A 161 -10.27 17.09 6.59
C ARG A 161 -8.76 17.23 6.45
N GLY A 162 -8.32 18.06 5.53
CA GLY A 162 -6.90 18.27 5.27
C GLY A 162 -6.19 17.17 4.49
N VAL A 163 -6.90 16.18 3.95
CA VAL A 163 -6.31 15.00 3.35
C VAL A 163 -6.70 14.85 1.88
N GLY A 164 -5.73 14.52 1.03
CA GLY A 164 -5.92 14.04 -0.34
C GLY A 164 -6.80 14.95 -1.18
N PHE A 165 -7.95 14.45 -1.65
CA PHE A 165 -8.89 15.23 -2.48
C PHE A 165 -9.81 16.15 -1.67
N SER A 166 -9.74 16.16 -0.33
CA SER A 166 -10.45 17.14 0.51
C SER A 166 -9.86 18.55 0.36
N GLN A 167 -10.64 19.59 0.67
CA GLN A 167 -10.27 20.96 0.37
C GLN A 167 -10.46 21.84 1.60
N PRO A 168 -9.37 22.46 2.10
CA PRO A 168 -8.01 22.35 1.60
C PRO A 168 -7.37 21.00 1.92
N ALA A 169 -6.38 20.55 1.13
CA ALA A 169 -5.42 19.53 1.51
C ALA A 169 -4.24 20.19 2.23
N LEU A 170 -3.71 19.52 3.25
CA LEU A 170 -2.58 20.02 4.05
C LEU A 170 -1.28 19.29 3.67
N ASP A 171 -0.92 19.36 2.38
CA ASP A 171 0.27 18.73 1.85
C ASP A 171 1.50 19.60 2.06
N CYS A 172 2.66 18.97 2.30
CA CYS A 172 3.96 19.62 2.46
C CYS A 172 4.94 19.18 1.37
N PRO A 173 4.75 19.54 0.10
CA PRO A 173 5.57 19.01 -1.00
C PRO A 173 7.07 19.33 -0.83
N GLY A 174 7.42 20.50 -0.28
CA GLY A 174 8.82 20.84 -0.03
C GLY A 174 9.52 19.94 0.99
N VAL A 175 8.79 19.40 1.97
CA VAL A 175 9.33 18.41 2.91
C VAL A 175 9.52 17.06 2.22
N SER A 176 8.57 16.66 1.39
CA SER A 176 8.67 15.45 0.58
C SER A 176 9.83 15.51 -0.42
N GLU A 177 10.03 16.63 -1.11
CA GLU A 177 11.16 16.85 -2.04
C GLU A 177 12.50 16.77 -1.30
N LEU A 178 12.63 17.48 -0.18
CA LEU A 178 13.84 17.41 0.66
C LEU A 178 14.14 15.99 1.12
N GLY A 179 13.12 15.21 1.49
CA GLY A 179 13.28 13.81 1.86
C GLY A 179 13.89 12.93 0.76
N LEU A 180 13.67 13.26 -0.53
CA LEU A 180 14.35 12.59 -1.64
C LEU A 180 15.79 13.05 -1.81
N GLU A 181 16.06 14.35 -1.65
CA GLU A 181 17.40 14.90 -1.73
C GLU A 181 18.30 14.36 -0.60
N LEU A 182 17.71 14.03 0.56
CA LEU A 182 18.46 13.50 1.70
C LEU A 182 18.75 11.99 1.63
N LEU A 183 18.28 11.27 0.60
CA LEU A 183 18.53 9.83 0.47
C LEU A 183 20.03 9.49 0.32
N ASP A 184 20.81 10.34 -0.34
CA ASP A 184 22.27 10.22 -0.47
C ASP A 184 23.05 11.15 0.46
N MET A 185 22.34 11.87 1.36
CA MET A 185 22.89 12.87 2.26
C MET A 185 23.65 13.98 1.52
N GLU A 186 23.28 14.29 0.26
CA GLU A 186 23.88 15.35 -0.55
C GLU A 186 22.82 16.39 -0.94
N VAL A 187 22.96 17.62 -0.43
CA VAL A 187 22.08 18.74 -0.74
C VAL A 187 22.91 19.84 -1.43
N ASP A 188 22.47 20.32 -2.59
CA ASP A 188 23.18 21.33 -3.41
C ASP A 188 24.64 20.97 -3.73
N GLY A 189 24.95 19.66 -3.91
CA GLY A 189 26.30 19.16 -4.22
C GLY A 189 27.24 19.17 -3.02
N LYS A 190 26.72 19.06 -1.80
CA LYS A 190 27.48 18.94 -0.56
C LYS A 190 26.90 17.84 0.32
N LEU A 191 27.80 16.99 0.82
CA LEU A 191 27.45 16.06 1.88
C LEU A 191 27.05 16.84 3.14
N VAL A 192 25.90 16.51 3.71
CA VAL A 192 25.38 17.06 4.94
C VAL A 192 25.49 16.04 6.07
N THR A 193 25.64 16.52 7.27
CA THR A 193 25.60 15.69 8.49
C THR A 193 24.16 15.43 8.91
N GLU A 194 23.91 14.44 9.77
CA GLU A 194 22.59 14.18 10.34
C GLU A 194 22.00 15.40 11.07
N ASP A 195 22.84 16.16 11.80
CA ASP A 195 22.39 17.39 12.46
C ASP A 195 21.98 18.46 11.44
N GLU A 196 22.74 18.63 10.35
CA GLU A 196 22.39 19.55 9.26
C GLU A 196 21.15 19.10 8.51
N ALA A 197 20.97 17.80 8.27
CA ALA A 197 19.76 17.25 7.67
C ALA A 197 18.50 17.50 8.53
N ASN A 198 18.62 17.32 9.85
CA ASN A 198 17.55 17.64 10.80
C ASN A 198 17.22 19.16 10.82
N GLU A 199 18.24 20.04 10.75
CA GLU A 199 18.00 21.49 10.64
C GLU A 199 17.25 21.83 9.34
N LEU A 200 17.66 21.28 8.19
CA LEU A 200 16.98 21.47 6.90
C LEU A 200 15.54 20.96 6.95
N TYR A 201 15.30 19.79 7.55
CA TYR A 201 13.95 19.25 7.73
C TYR A 201 13.07 20.20 8.55
N LEU A 202 13.54 20.71 9.68
CA LEU A 202 12.79 21.64 10.51
C LEU A 202 12.51 22.97 9.78
N GLU A 203 13.45 23.48 8.98
CA GLU A 203 13.24 24.66 8.14
C GLU A 203 12.15 24.41 7.08
N ALA A 204 12.15 23.23 6.43
CA ALA A 204 11.15 22.86 5.45
C ALA A 204 9.74 22.70 6.08
N VAL A 205 9.66 22.10 7.28
CA VAL A 205 8.41 21.96 8.04
C VAL A 205 7.87 23.33 8.47
N GLN A 206 8.71 24.25 8.95
CA GLN A 206 8.29 25.61 9.31
C GLN A 206 7.80 26.41 8.09
N ALA A 207 8.45 26.22 6.92
CA ALA A 207 7.97 26.83 5.68
C ALA A 207 6.59 26.28 5.27
N CYS A 208 6.38 24.96 5.40
CA CYS A 208 5.10 24.34 5.15
C CYS A 208 4.01 24.87 6.09
N GLU A 209 4.30 24.97 7.40
CA GLU A 209 3.35 25.51 8.40
C GLU A 209 2.91 26.94 8.03
N GLN A 210 3.84 27.80 7.61
CA GLN A 210 3.51 29.16 7.18
C GLN A 210 2.61 29.19 5.94
N ASP A 211 2.83 28.32 4.97
CA ASP A 211 2.01 28.23 3.75
C ASP A 211 0.61 27.68 4.08
N LEU A 212 0.53 26.67 4.92
CA LEU A 212 -0.74 26.04 5.32
C LEU A 212 -1.58 26.97 6.21
N SER A 213 -0.98 27.68 7.15
CA SER A 213 -1.68 28.67 8.01
C SER A 213 -2.30 29.83 7.21
N ALA A 214 -1.85 30.05 5.96
CA ALA A 214 -2.49 31.03 5.08
C ALA A 214 -3.84 30.54 4.49
N ILE A 215 -4.09 29.23 4.47
CA ILE A 215 -5.26 28.60 3.86
C ILE A 215 -6.13 27.81 4.83
N ALA A 216 -5.65 27.48 6.02
CA ALA A 216 -6.32 26.67 7.03
C ALA A 216 -6.07 27.21 8.45
N ASP A 217 -6.96 26.92 9.39
CA ASP A 217 -6.69 27.03 10.81
C ASP A 217 -6.26 25.66 11.31
N LEU A 218 -4.94 25.45 11.48
CA LEU A 218 -4.37 24.13 11.74
C LEU A 218 -4.87 23.52 13.07
N SER A 219 -5.36 24.34 14.01
CA SER A 219 -5.93 23.87 15.27
C SER A 219 -7.27 23.15 15.12
N ASP A 220 -7.94 23.31 13.98
CA ASP A 220 -9.21 22.63 13.69
C ASP A 220 -9.03 21.28 12.96
N TYR A 221 -7.78 20.87 12.68
CA TYR A 221 -7.46 19.62 12.01
C TYR A 221 -6.96 18.58 13.02
N ASN A 222 -7.93 18.00 13.75
CA ASN A 222 -7.74 17.09 14.87
C ASN A 222 -8.79 15.96 14.88
N THR A 223 -8.61 14.94 15.72
CA THR A 223 -9.50 13.77 15.77
C THR A 223 -10.93 14.08 16.17
N PRO A 224 -11.22 14.92 17.19
CA PRO A 224 -12.61 15.27 17.54
C PRO A 224 -13.38 15.94 16.40
N THR A 225 -12.74 16.82 15.64
CA THR A 225 -13.40 17.47 14.49
C THR A 225 -13.61 16.50 13.33
N ASN A 226 -12.68 15.56 13.09
CA ASN A 226 -12.87 14.46 12.16
C ASN A 226 -14.01 13.52 12.59
N ALA A 227 -14.13 13.21 13.87
CA ALA A 227 -15.23 12.38 14.39
C ALA A 227 -16.60 13.02 14.12
N ALA A 228 -16.69 14.35 14.32
CA ALA A 228 -17.89 15.11 13.97
C ALA A 228 -18.18 15.08 12.45
N ASP A 229 -17.15 15.10 11.60
CA ASP A 229 -17.29 15.01 10.14
C ASP A 229 -17.82 13.63 9.70
N VAL A 230 -17.39 12.55 10.35
CA VAL A 230 -17.90 11.19 10.10
C VAL A 230 -19.39 11.11 10.42
N GLU A 231 -19.83 11.68 11.52
CA GLU A 231 -21.25 11.72 11.91
C GLU A 231 -22.07 12.62 10.96
N ASP A 232 -21.52 13.76 10.53
CA ASP A 232 -22.16 14.63 9.54
C ASP A 232 -22.28 13.91 8.18
N LEU A 233 -21.28 13.11 7.77
CA LEU A 233 -21.33 12.29 6.57
C LEU A 233 -22.49 11.27 6.64
N ARG A 234 -22.57 10.50 7.73
CA ARG A 234 -23.64 9.52 7.93
C ARG A 234 -25.02 10.16 7.79
N LYS A 235 -25.22 11.32 8.45
CA LYS A 235 -26.48 12.09 8.43
C LYS A 235 -26.77 12.65 7.03
N ALA A 236 -25.79 13.25 6.37
CA ALA A 236 -25.93 13.83 5.03
C ALA A 236 -26.33 12.79 3.98
N LEU A 237 -25.83 11.56 4.10
CA LEU A 237 -26.19 10.43 3.26
C LEU A 237 -27.51 9.77 3.64
N GLY A 238 -28.08 10.09 4.81
CA GLY A 238 -29.40 9.63 5.25
C GLY A 238 -29.40 8.23 5.85
N TYR A 239 -28.26 7.73 6.32
CA TYR A 239 -28.19 6.44 7.00
C TYR A 239 -28.56 6.57 8.47
N ASP A 240 -29.48 5.74 8.96
CA ASP A 240 -29.86 5.69 10.37
C ASP A 240 -28.71 5.17 11.24
N GLN A 241 -28.03 4.13 10.77
CA GLN A 241 -26.85 3.56 11.41
C GLN A 241 -25.78 3.21 10.35
N ALA A 242 -24.51 3.19 10.75
CA ALA A 242 -23.38 2.73 9.97
C ALA A 242 -22.52 1.76 10.79
N ASN A 243 -21.68 1.02 10.09
CA ASN A 243 -20.57 0.28 10.68
C ASN A 243 -19.29 1.07 10.40
N LEU A 244 -18.34 1.07 11.34
CA LEU A 244 -17.02 1.66 11.11
C LEU A 244 -15.99 0.56 10.90
N TRP A 245 -15.08 0.80 9.96
CA TRP A 245 -13.88 0.01 9.76
C TRP A 245 -12.69 0.96 9.86
N GLY A 246 -12.09 1.04 11.04
CA GLY A 246 -10.90 1.84 11.31
C GLY A 246 -9.63 1.01 11.22
N THR A 247 -8.60 1.54 10.57
CA THR A 247 -7.27 0.93 10.52
C THR A 247 -6.22 1.93 11.04
N SER A 248 -5.32 1.48 11.95
CA SER A 248 -4.25 2.32 12.50
C SER A 248 -4.81 3.58 13.19
N TYR A 249 -4.37 4.79 12.87
CA TYR A 249 -4.98 6.03 13.38
C TYR A 249 -6.51 6.07 13.14
N GLY A 250 -7.02 5.46 12.08
CA GLY A 250 -8.47 5.34 11.87
C GLY A 250 -9.21 4.62 13.00
N THR A 251 -8.52 3.84 13.83
CA THR A 251 -9.09 3.22 15.04
C THR A 251 -9.25 4.24 16.18
N ARG A 252 -8.30 5.17 16.34
CA ARG A 252 -8.42 6.30 17.27
C ARG A 252 -9.61 7.17 16.88
N LEU A 253 -9.72 7.52 15.60
CA LEU A 253 -10.87 8.23 15.06
C LEU A 253 -12.19 7.47 15.31
N ALA A 254 -12.22 6.16 15.08
CA ALA A 254 -13.41 5.34 15.34
C ALA A 254 -13.78 5.32 16.83
N LEU A 255 -12.79 5.29 17.74
CA LEU A 255 -13.00 5.35 19.18
C LEU A 255 -13.61 6.70 19.60
N ASP A 256 -13.17 7.81 19.01
CA ASP A 256 -13.76 9.14 19.23
C ASP A 256 -15.22 9.20 18.73
N VAL A 257 -15.50 8.63 17.54
CA VAL A 257 -16.88 8.52 17.06
C VAL A 257 -17.73 7.66 18.02
N MET A 258 -17.18 6.58 18.58
CA MET A 258 -17.87 5.73 19.57
C MET A 258 -18.15 6.49 20.86
N ARG A 259 -17.26 7.37 21.29
CA ARG A 259 -17.43 8.22 22.49
C ARG A 259 -18.50 9.31 22.28
N ASP A 260 -18.40 10.05 21.18
CA ASP A 260 -19.13 11.30 20.98
C ASP A 260 -20.42 11.13 20.18
N TYR A 261 -20.51 10.11 19.32
CA TYR A 261 -21.64 9.86 18.40
C TYR A 261 -22.15 8.40 18.39
N PRO A 262 -22.32 7.76 19.56
CA PRO A 262 -22.63 6.33 19.67
C PRO A 262 -23.95 5.91 19.01
N ASP A 263 -24.96 6.79 19.01
CA ASP A 263 -26.31 6.46 18.52
C ASP A 263 -26.37 6.11 17.02
N GLY A 264 -25.38 6.58 16.24
CA GLY A 264 -25.27 6.32 14.80
C GLY A 264 -24.56 5.02 14.43
N LEU A 265 -24.09 4.24 15.41
CA LEU A 265 -23.24 3.08 15.17
C LEU A 265 -23.98 1.76 15.41
N ARG A 266 -23.81 0.80 14.50
CA ARG A 266 -24.26 -0.58 14.64
C ARG A 266 -23.14 -1.49 15.16
N SER A 267 -21.95 -1.39 14.59
CA SER A 267 -20.76 -2.14 15.00
C SER A 267 -19.49 -1.45 14.54
N VAL A 268 -18.35 -1.80 15.15
CA VAL A 268 -17.04 -1.20 14.85
C VAL A 268 -15.99 -2.28 14.73
N VAL A 269 -15.16 -2.20 13.70
CA VAL A 269 -13.91 -2.96 13.55
C VAL A 269 -12.77 -1.99 13.80
N LEU A 270 -11.90 -2.34 14.73
CA LEU A 270 -10.66 -1.64 15.06
C LEU A 270 -9.48 -2.54 14.71
N ASP A 271 -8.79 -2.22 13.63
CA ASP A 271 -7.67 -3.01 13.13
C ASP A 271 -6.35 -2.25 13.29
N ALA A 272 -5.35 -2.90 13.88
CA ALA A 272 -4.09 -2.24 14.25
C ALA A 272 -4.37 -1.08 15.23
N VAL A 273 -4.83 -1.43 16.41
CA VAL A 273 -5.54 -0.55 17.35
C VAL A 273 -4.63 0.50 17.98
N TYR A 274 -5.02 1.78 17.84
CA TYR A 274 -4.36 2.92 18.46
C TYR A 274 -5.32 3.62 19.46
N PRO A 275 -5.34 3.19 20.73
CA PRO A 275 -6.22 3.80 21.73
C PRO A 275 -5.73 5.22 22.10
N PRO A 276 -6.64 6.14 22.46
CA PRO A 276 -6.27 7.53 22.78
C PRO A 276 -5.41 7.65 24.04
N ASP A 277 -5.51 6.71 24.97
CA ASP A 277 -4.82 6.72 26.28
C ASP A 277 -3.43 6.06 26.25
N VAL A 278 -2.82 5.92 25.06
CA VAL A 278 -1.42 5.51 24.88
C VAL A 278 -0.62 6.66 24.30
N ASP A 279 0.61 6.81 24.75
CA ASP A 279 1.57 7.75 24.19
C ASP A 279 2.41 7.03 23.13
N LEU A 280 2.16 7.35 21.86
CA LEU A 280 2.82 6.71 20.72
C LEU A 280 4.34 6.86 20.79
N TYR A 281 4.83 8.06 21.06
CA TYR A 281 6.25 8.38 21.01
C TYR A 281 7.02 7.77 22.17
N MET A 282 6.44 7.80 23.36
CA MET A 282 7.04 7.16 24.54
C MET A 282 7.00 5.63 24.45
N ALA A 283 6.04 5.05 23.75
CA ALA A 283 5.93 3.61 23.57
C ALA A 283 6.78 3.05 22.43
N LEU A 284 7.13 3.88 21.44
CA LEU A 284 7.82 3.45 20.20
C LEU A 284 9.11 2.65 20.45
N PRO A 285 10.03 3.03 21.38
CA PRO A 285 11.22 2.24 21.63
C PRO A 285 10.94 0.80 22.06
N ALA A 286 9.96 0.62 22.95
CA ALA A 286 9.56 -0.71 23.43
C ALA A 286 8.82 -1.51 22.34
N ASN A 287 7.97 -0.86 21.55
CA ASN A 287 7.24 -1.49 20.44
C ASN A 287 8.22 -1.98 19.36
N THR A 288 9.21 -1.16 19.02
CA THR A 288 10.26 -1.51 18.05
C THR A 288 11.01 -2.77 18.49
N VAL A 289 11.50 -2.80 19.75
CA VAL A 289 12.20 -3.98 20.28
C VAL A 289 11.30 -5.22 20.24
N ARG A 290 10.05 -5.10 20.72
CA ARG A 290 9.11 -6.21 20.72
C ARG A 290 8.87 -6.78 19.31
N ALA A 291 8.76 -5.92 18.30
CA ALA A 291 8.50 -6.37 16.92
C ALA A 291 9.69 -7.13 16.33
N PHE A 292 10.90 -6.63 16.55
CA PHE A 292 12.11 -7.35 16.13
C PHE A 292 12.31 -8.65 16.94
N ASP A 293 12.08 -8.63 18.26
CA ASP A 293 12.13 -9.83 19.09
C ASP A 293 11.15 -10.89 18.59
N ALA A 294 9.91 -10.50 18.23
CA ALA A 294 8.93 -11.42 17.66
C ALA A 294 9.41 -12.06 16.35
N LEU A 295 10.09 -11.29 15.47
CA LEU A 295 10.68 -11.81 14.25
C LEU A 295 11.80 -12.80 14.53
N PHE A 296 12.74 -12.44 15.42
CA PHE A 296 13.88 -13.29 15.75
C PHE A 296 13.45 -14.58 16.45
N GLU A 297 12.52 -14.49 17.40
CA GLU A 297 11.97 -15.65 18.12
C GLU A 297 11.19 -16.57 17.17
N SER A 298 10.39 -16.02 16.24
CA SER A 298 9.64 -16.81 15.27
C SER A 298 10.55 -17.56 14.31
N CYS A 299 11.60 -16.92 13.77
CA CYS A 299 12.58 -17.59 12.93
C CYS A 299 13.38 -18.65 13.72
N ALA A 300 13.76 -18.37 14.97
CA ALA A 300 14.48 -19.33 15.80
C ALA A 300 13.61 -20.55 16.17
N ALA A 301 12.29 -20.40 16.26
CA ALA A 301 11.35 -21.49 16.51
C ALA A 301 11.05 -22.33 15.26
N ASP A 302 11.11 -21.73 14.06
CA ASP A 302 10.98 -22.43 12.80
C ASP A 302 12.29 -23.17 12.45
N ALA A 303 12.23 -24.48 12.26
CA ALA A 303 13.41 -25.31 12.04
C ALA A 303 14.12 -25.01 10.71
N ALA A 304 13.37 -24.64 9.67
CA ALA A 304 13.93 -24.33 8.35
C ALA A 304 14.57 -22.94 8.36
N CYS A 305 13.88 -21.94 8.93
CA CYS A 305 14.40 -20.59 9.08
C CYS A 305 15.67 -20.59 9.94
N ASN A 306 15.64 -21.20 11.13
CA ASN A 306 16.80 -21.26 12.02
C ASN A 306 18.01 -22.03 11.42
N ALA A 307 17.75 -22.99 10.54
CA ALA A 307 18.83 -23.71 9.84
C ALA A 307 19.43 -22.89 8.69
N ALA A 308 18.62 -22.08 8.00
CA ALA A 308 19.05 -21.20 6.92
C ALA A 308 19.71 -19.92 7.46
N PHE A 309 19.16 -19.35 8.54
CA PHE A 309 19.54 -18.06 9.11
C PHE A 309 19.85 -18.16 10.61
N PRO A 310 20.91 -18.93 11.02
CA PRO A 310 21.25 -19.09 12.43
C PRO A 310 21.70 -17.76 13.04
N ASP A 311 21.37 -17.57 14.34
CA ASP A 311 21.77 -16.38 15.12
C ASP A 311 21.30 -15.04 14.51
N LEU A 312 20.09 -15.01 13.90
CA LEU A 312 19.53 -13.88 13.11
C LEU A 312 19.62 -12.53 13.83
N GLU A 313 19.28 -12.47 15.13
CA GLU A 313 19.41 -11.25 15.95
C GLU A 313 20.87 -10.72 15.97
N THR A 314 21.83 -11.63 16.15
CA THR A 314 23.25 -11.26 16.19
C THR A 314 23.71 -10.71 14.85
N VAL A 315 23.36 -11.38 13.74
CA VAL A 315 23.70 -10.96 12.38
C VAL A 315 23.10 -9.57 12.07
N PHE A 316 21.83 -9.37 12.47
CA PHE A 316 21.17 -8.06 12.29
C PHE A 316 21.94 -6.93 12.98
N PHE A 317 22.20 -7.04 14.27
CA PHE A 317 22.87 -5.98 15.01
C PHE A 317 24.34 -5.80 14.64
N GLU A 318 25.06 -6.86 14.27
CA GLU A 318 26.43 -6.72 13.72
C GLU A 318 26.41 -5.99 12.37
N THR A 319 25.38 -6.21 11.55
CA THR A 319 25.19 -5.49 10.29
C THR A 319 24.88 -4.01 10.52
N VAL A 320 24.01 -3.68 11.48
CA VAL A 320 23.73 -2.31 11.91
C VAL A 320 25.01 -1.61 12.37
N ASP A 321 25.78 -2.23 13.28
CA ASP A 321 27.03 -1.67 13.78
C ASP A 321 28.07 -1.46 12.67
N ARG A 322 28.11 -2.34 11.67
CA ARG A 322 29.01 -2.24 10.50
C ARG A 322 28.60 -1.08 9.60
N LEU A 323 27.32 -0.95 9.26
CA LEU A 323 26.80 0.11 8.40
C LEU A 323 26.91 1.49 9.05
N ASP A 324 26.77 1.59 10.36
CA ASP A 324 27.02 2.84 11.09
C ASP A 324 28.47 3.32 10.99
N GLN A 325 29.43 2.41 10.82
CA GLN A 325 30.85 2.73 10.63
C GLN A 325 31.24 2.89 9.15
N THR A 326 30.57 2.18 8.27
CA THR A 326 30.83 2.16 6.84
C THR A 326 29.50 2.03 6.11
N PRO A 327 28.83 3.16 5.81
CA PRO A 327 27.54 3.17 5.14
C PRO A 327 27.59 2.47 3.78
N ALA A 328 26.47 1.92 3.35
CA ALA A 328 26.31 1.32 2.03
C ALA A 328 25.79 2.35 1.03
N GLU A 329 26.32 2.28 -0.20
CA GLU A 329 25.85 3.08 -1.33
C GLU A 329 25.16 2.15 -2.35
N PHE A 330 23.93 2.46 -2.73
CA PHE A 330 23.18 1.75 -3.76
C PHE A 330 22.10 2.64 -4.37
N GLU A 331 21.39 2.17 -5.41
CA GLU A 331 20.35 2.92 -6.11
C GLU A 331 18.96 2.34 -5.79
N ILE A 332 17.99 3.23 -5.53
CA ILE A 332 16.56 2.88 -5.47
C ILE A 332 15.86 3.48 -6.67
N THR A 333 15.02 2.68 -7.35
CA THR A 333 14.19 3.18 -8.47
C THR A 333 12.71 3.16 -8.07
N ASN A 334 12.08 4.34 -8.05
CA ASN A 334 10.65 4.48 -7.80
C ASN A 334 9.85 3.64 -8.82
N ALA A 335 9.02 2.73 -8.34
CA ALA A 335 8.29 1.79 -9.17
C ALA A 335 7.29 2.44 -10.13
N LEU A 336 6.74 3.61 -9.76
CA LEU A 336 5.73 4.31 -10.54
C LEU A 336 6.34 5.35 -11.50
N THR A 337 7.20 6.26 -11.00
CA THR A 337 7.77 7.36 -11.79
C THR A 337 8.97 6.93 -12.64
N ARG A 338 9.65 5.86 -12.24
CA ARG A 338 10.90 5.36 -12.86
C ARG A 338 12.12 6.23 -12.63
N GLU A 339 12.03 7.16 -11.74
CA GLU A 339 13.17 7.94 -11.30
C GLU A 339 14.03 7.11 -10.36
N SER A 340 15.34 7.20 -10.54
CA SER A 340 16.33 6.53 -9.70
C SER A 340 16.98 7.54 -8.77
N TYR A 341 17.27 7.10 -7.56
CA TYR A 341 17.85 7.88 -6.49
C TYR A 341 19.05 7.11 -5.91
N ASP A 342 20.18 7.79 -5.80
CA ASP A 342 21.32 7.29 -5.04
C ASP A 342 20.98 7.31 -3.54
N VAL A 343 21.41 6.30 -2.80
CA VAL A 343 21.12 6.13 -1.37
C VAL A 343 22.42 5.89 -0.61
N LEU A 344 22.62 6.64 0.47
CA LEU A 344 23.65 6.39 1.45
C LEU A 344 23.00 5.86 2.73
N MET A 345 23.07 4.54 2.95
CA MET A 345 22.38 3.85 4.05
C MET A 345 23.31 3.57 5.23
N TYR A 346 22.99 4.13 6.39
CA TYR A 346 23.60 3.80 7.68
C TYR A 346 22.89 2.62 8.36
N GLY A 347 23.44 2.14 9.47
CA GLY A 347 22.79 1.10 10.26
C GLY A 347 21.43 1.51 10.83
N SER A 348 21.28 2.78 11.22
CA SER A 348 19.99 3.35 11.65
C SER A 348 18.93 3.29 10.56
N ASP A 349 19.32 3.46 9.29
CA ASP A 349 18.41 3.41 8.16
C ASP A 349 17.99 1.97 7.86
N LEU A 350 18.89 0.99 8.03
CA LEU A 350 18.53 -0.42 7.95
C LEU A 350 17.46 -0.77 9.01
N VAL A 351 17.60 -0.26 10.25
CA VAL A 351 16.57 -0.45 11.28
C VAL A 351 15.24 0.16 10.84
N ALA A 352 15.24 1.40 10.31
CA ALA A 352 14.04 2.09 9.84
C ALA A 352 13.37 1.34 8.68
N ILE A 353 14.16 0.86 7.73
CA ILE A 353 13.69 0.08 6.57
C ILE A 353 13.03 -1.21 7.02
N LEU A 354 13.69 -1.99 7.89
CA LEU A 354 13.13 -3.25 8.36
C LEU A 354 11.93 -3.05 9.30
N PHE A 355 11.92 -1.96 10.09
CA PHE A 355 10.74 -1.54 10.85
C PHE A 355 9.56 -1.26 9.92
N SER A 356 9.79 -0.54 8.82
CA SER A 356 8.74 -0.29 7.83
C SER A 356 8.30 -1.58 7.11
N PHE A 357 9.20 -2.53 6.87
CA PHE A 357 8.87 -3.81 6.26
C PHE A 357 8.00 -4.71 7.15
N LEU A 358 8.10 -4.57 8.48
CA LEU A 358 7.22 -5.28 9.42
C LEU A 358 5.75 -4.84 9.35
N TYR A 359 5.44 -3.69 8.71
CA TYR A 359 4.05 -3.34 8.39
C TYR A 359 3.44 -4.29 7.35
N HIS A 360 4.25 -4.83 6.45
CA HIS A 360 3.80 -5.54 5.26
C HIS A 360 3.84 -7.05 5.48
N THR A 361 2.67 -7.64 5.71
CA THR A 361 2.52 -9.09 5.98
C THR A 361 3.19 -9.96 4.92
N ASP A 362 3.14 -9.56 3.66
CA ASP A 362 3.73 -10.27 2.52
C ASP A 362 5.25 -10.13 2.42
N VAL A 363 5.85 -9.16 3.11
CA VAL A 363 7.31 -8.94 3.17
C VAL A 363 7.95 -9.69 4.35
N ILE A 364 7.21 -9.84 5.46
CA ILE A 364 7.71 -10.46 6.71
C ILE A 364 8.39 -11.81 6.48
N PRO A 365 7.87 -12.74 5.66
CA PRO A 365 8.52 -14.02 5.38
C PRO A 365 9.95 -13.91 4.85
N SER A 366 10.28 -12.82 4.16
CA SER A 366 11.59 -12.60 3.53
C SER A 366 12.57 -11.81 4.41
N LEU A 367 12.15 -11.30 5.56
CA LEU A 367 13.01 -10.47 6.42
C LEU A 367 14.28 -11.20 6.89
N PRO A 368 14.28 -12.49 7.25
CA PRO A 368 15.51 -13.20 7.59
C PRO A 368 16.51 -13.23 6.44
N GLN A 369 16.05 -13.45 5.21
CA GLN A 369 16.88 -13.41 4.01
C GLN A 369 17.45 -12.01 3.78
N ILE A 370 16.60 -10.96 3.84
CA ILE A 370 17.01 -9.55 3.66
C ILE A 370 18.09 -9.14 4.67
N ILE A 371 18.00 -9.61 5.91
CA ILE A 371 19.02 -9.35 6.94
C ILE A 371 20.36 -10.00 6.57
N TYR A 372 20.33 -11.24 6.07
CA TYR A 372 21.54 -11.97 5.68
C TYR A 372 22.16 -11.40 4.39
N ASP A 373 21.33 -11.04 3.41
CA ASP A 373 21.77 -10.37 2.18
C ASP A 373 22.45 -9.03 2.51
N ALA A 374 21.84 -8.23 3.40
CA ALA A 374 22.45 -6.99 3.87
C ALA A 374 23.76 -7.23 4.61
N ALA A 375 23.90 -8.32 5.38
CA ALA A 375 25.15 -8.69 6.04
C ALA A 375 26.26 -9.03 5.04
N ASP A 376 25.92 -9.63 3.92
CA ASP A 376 26.83 -9.96 2.82
C ASP A 376 27.08 -8.76 1.87
N GLY A 377 26.36 -7.64 2.07
CA GLY A 377 26.49 -6.41 1.28
C GLY A 377 25.63 -6.39 0.03
N ASP A 378 24.63 -7.25 -0.04
CA ASP A 378 23.60 -7.26 -1.08
C ASP A 378 22.33 -6.52 -0.60
N PHE A 379 21.93 -5.48 -1.33
CA PHE A 379 20.80 -4.63 -1.03
C PHE A 379 19.72 -4.66 -2.11
N ASP A 380 19.75 -5.62 -3.01
CA ASP A 380 18.85 -5.70 -4.17
C ASP A 380 17.37 -5.84 -3.73
N LEU A 381 17.07 -6.69 -2.74
CA LEU A 381 15.71 -6.83 -2.19
C LEU A 381 15.25 -5.55 -1.47
N ILE A 382 16.12 -4.92 -0.70
CA ILE A 382 15.83 -3.63 -0.05
C ILE A 382 15.51 -2.59 -1.12
N SER A 383 16.35 -2.46 -2.15
CA SER A 383 16.13 -1.52 -3.25
C SER A 383 14.78 -1.77 -3.96
N LEU A 384 14.44 -3.02 -4.22
CA LEU A 384 13.19 -3.41 -4.89
C LEU A 384 11.96 -3.02 -4.06
N ILE A 385 11.95 -3.39 -2.79
CA ILE A 385 10.81 -3.14 -1.89
C ILE A 385 10.67 -1.64 -1.65
N GLN A 386 11.75 -0.95 -1.31
CA GLN A 386 11.75 0.50 -1.08
C GLN A 386 11.29 1.26 -2.33
N GLY A 387 11.73 0.86 -3.52
CA GLY A 387 11.26 1.46 -4.78
C GLY A 387 9.74 1.30 -4.99
N SER A 388 9.16 0.22 -4.50
CA SER A 388 7.70 0.00 -4.53
C SER A 388 6.97 0.86 -3.49
N LEU A 389 7.51 0.99 -2.29
CA LEU A 389 6.94 1.82 -1.22
C LEU A 389 7.05 3.31 -1.55
N MET A 390 8.17 3.75 -2.15
CA MET A 390 8.34 5.13 -2.62
C MET A 390 7.27 5.56 -3.65
N ALA A 391 6.67 4.63 -4.36
CA ALA A 391 5.57 4.93 -5.27
C ALA A 391 4.28 5.41 -4.56
N GLN A 392 4.18 5.18 -3.25
CA GLN A 392 3.00 5.50 -2.43
C GLN A 392 3.29 6.56 -1.35
N ARG A 393 4.48 7.17 -1.35
CA ARG A 393 4.91 8.08 -0.27
C ARG A 393 4.06 9.36 -0.15
N ASP A 394 3.55 9.87 -1.29
CA ASP A 394 2.81 11.13 -1.32
C ASP A 394 1.31 10.96 -0.95
N VAL A 395 0.92 9.76 -0.48
CA VAL A 395 -0.47 9.46 -0.06
C VAL A 395 -0.81 10.07 1.30
N VAL A 396 0.18 10.56 2.04
CA VAL A 396 0.00 11.17 3.37
C VAL A 396 0.11 12.69 3.28
N SER A 397 -0.96 13.40 3.61
CA SER A 397 -0.95 14.85 3.80
C SER A 397 -0.23 15.19 5.11
N LEU A 398 1.07 15.48 5.00
CA LEU A 398 1.98 15.62 6.14
C LEU A 398 1.55 16.74 7.11
N GLY A 399 1.01 17.86 6.62
CA GLY A 399 0.51 18.94 7.47
C GLY A 399 -0.67 18.48 8.34
N MET A 400 -1.55 17.61 7.83
CA MET A 400 -2.60 16.99 8.65
C MET A 400 -2.00 16.03 9.69
N GLN A 401 -1.02 15.22 9.30
CA GLN A 401 -0.34 14.31 10.22
C GLN A 401 0.28 15.08 11.38
N ILE A 402 1.04 16.12 11.09
CA ILE A 402 1.70 16.96 12.11
C ILE A 402 0.64 17.64 12.99
N SER A 403 -0.43 18.21 12.41
CA SER A 403 -1.48 18.90 13.18
C SER A 403 -2.13 17.98 14.22
N VAL A 404 -2.54 16.77 13.81
CA VAL A 404 -3.12 15.78 14.75
C VAL A 404 -2.12 15.38 15.82
N GLN A 405 -0.91 15.01 15.44
CA GLN A 405 0.10 14.51 16.39
C GLN A 405 0.55 15.59 17.37
N CYS A 406 0.72 16.83 16.90
CA CYS A 406 1.09 17.94 17.76
C CYS A 406 -0.06 18.39 18.67
N ASN A 407 -1.32 18.24 18.23
CA ASN A 407 -2.47 18.52 19.06
C ASN A 407 -2.68 17.46 20.16
N GLU A 408 -2.52 16.15 19.82
CA GLU A 408 -3.05 15.04 20.61
C GLU A 408 -1.97 14.19 21.32
N GLU A 409 -0.71 14.25 20.90
CA GLU A 409 0.40 13.50 21.52
C GLU A 409 1.38 14.42 22.27
N TYR A 410 1.79 15.51 21.63
CA TYR A 410 2.79 16.42 22.19
C TYR A 410 2.43 17.00 23.56
N PRO A 411 1.16 17.41 23.87
CA PRO A 411 0.80 17.91 25.18
C PRO A 411 0.94 16.90 26.33
N PHE A 412 0.96 15.62 26.01
CA PHE A 412 1.02 14.51 26.97
C PHE A 412 2.41 13.84 27.02
N SER A 413 3.33 14.20 26.09
CA SER A 413 4.68 13.64 25.97
C SER A 413 5.73 14.66 26.46
N LEU A 414 6.61 14.25 27.37
CA LEU A 414 7.68 15.14 27.87
C LEU A 414 9.01 14.76 27.21
N PHE A 415 9.63 15.72 26.54
CA PHE A 415 10.91 15.52 25.84
C PHE A 415 12.03 15.02 26.77
N GLU A 416 12.11 15.54 28.00
CA GLU A 416 13.11 15.11 28.98
C GLU A 416 12.91 13.65 29.41
N GLU A 417 11.65 13.18 29.51
CA GLU A 417 11.33 11.79 29.80
C GLU A 417 11.67 10.88 28.61
N TYR A 418 11.45 11.35 27.39
CA TYR A 418 11.86 10.66 26.18
C TYR A 418 13.37 10.47 26.10
N GLU A 419 14.18 11.52 26.37
CA GLU A 419 15.64 11.40 26.41
C GLU A 419 16.12 10.40 27.49
N GLU A 420 15.51 10.39 28.68
CA GLU A 420 15.81 9.40 29.71
C GLU A 420 15.47 7.98 29.26
N LEU A 421 14.33 7.80 28.57
CA LEU A 421 13.87 6.52 28.04
C LEU A 421 14.85 5.94 27.01
N LEU A 422 15.34 6.77 26.08
CA LEU A 422 16.28 6.36 25.03
C LEU A 422 17.57 5.75 25.58
N ALA A 423 18.02 6.14 26.76
CA ALA A 423 19.19 5.56 27.39
C ALA A 423 19.06 4.04 27.66
N GLY A 424 17.81 3.52 27.72
CA GLY A 424 17.51 2.09 27.81
C GLY A 424 17.66 1.32 26.49
N TYR A 425 17.76 2.02 25.35
CA TYR A 425 17.76 1.44 24.00
C TYR A 425 19.01 1.83 23.17
N PRO A 426 20.23 1.58 23.65
CA PRO A 426 21.45 2.12 23.04
C PRO A 426 21.68 1.65 21.60
N ARG A 427 21.16 0.48 21.19
CA ARG A 427 21.29 -0.04 19.82
C ARG A 427 20.32 0.62 18.83
N LEU A 428 19.25 1.24 19.32
CA LEU A 428 18.22 1.89 18.50
C LEU A 428 18.31 3.42 18.59
N ILE A 429 19.23 3.97 19.37
CA ILE A 429 19.25 5.39 19.72
C ILE A 429 19.38 6.29 18.48
N ARG A 430 20.12 5.89 17.45
CA ARG A 430 20.22 6.65 16.18
C ARG A 430 18.91 6.62 15.42
N PHE A 431 18.30 5.45 15.24
CA PHE A 431 16.98 5.31 14.64
C PHE A 431 15.93 6.16 15.38
N LEU A 432 15.88 6.07 16.71
CA LEU A 432 14.90 6.79 17.54
C LEU A 432 15.16 8.30 17.65
N ASN A 433 16.37 8.78 17.35
CA ASN A 433 16.70 10.21 17.30
C ASN A 433 16.53 10.82 15.90
N ASN A 434 16.47 10.00 14.89
CA ASN A 434 16.29 10.41 13.51
C ASN A 434 14.84 10.15 13.10
N ALA A 435 14.37 10.84 12.10
CA ALA A 435 13.02 10.69 11.55
C ALA A 435 11.91 11.41 12.34
N LEU A 436 10.74 11.38 11.73
CA LEU A 436 9.47 11.97 12.17
C LEU A 436 9.01 11.57 13.59
N VAL A 437 9.64 10.56 14.18
CA VAL A 437 9.24 9.94 15.45
C VAL A 437 10.24 10.18 16.61
N GLY A 438 11.25 11.01 16.39
CA GLY A 438 12.27 11.29 17.41
C GLY A 438 12.30 12.75 17.85
N LYS A 439 13.50 13.26 18.08
CA LYS A 439 13.69 14.68 18.42
C LYS A 439 13.00 15.67 17.48
N PRO A 440 13.03 15.47 16.14
CA PRO A 440 12.34 16.38 15.22
C PRO A 440 10.86 16.56 15.54
N PHE A 441 10.16 15.52 16.01
CA PHE A 441 8.76 15.64 16.42
C PHE A 441 8.56 16.69 17.51
N PHE A 442 9.34 16.63 18.60
CA PHE A 442 9.20 17.58 19.71
C PHE A 442 9.53 19.01 19.29
N TYR A 443 10.53 19.20 18.42
CA TYR A 443 10.90 20.52 17.92
C TYR A 443 9.85 21.06 16.92
N THR A 444 9.33 20.19 16.06
CA THR A 444 8.23 20.54 15.15
C THR A 444 7.01 20.99 15.92
N CYS A 445 6.55 20.20 16.90
CA CYS A 445 5.33 20.51 17.65
C CYS A 445 5.49 21.71 18.59
N ALA A 446 6.70 22.05 19.00
CA ALA A 446 6.95 23.27 19.78
C ALA A 446 6.65 24.57 19.02
N GLU A 447 6.72 24.52 17.66
CA GLU A 447 6.53 25.68 16.78
C GLU A 447 5.21 25.59 15.96
N TRP A 448 4.65 24.37 15.79
CA TRP A 448 3.44 24.12 14.98
C TRP A 448 2.17 24.53 15.74
N ASP A 449 1.39 25.47 15.18
CA ASP A 449 0.18 26.00 15.81
C ASP A 449 -1.03 25.07 15.60
N SER A 450 -1.02 23.91 16.27
CA SER A 450 -2.12 22.92 16.23
C SER A 450 -3.16 23.05 17.36
N GLY A 451 -3.00 24.02 18.28
CA GLY A 451 -3.77 24.06 19.52
C GLY A 451 -3.38 22.95 20.51
N GLU A 452 -4.17 22.76 21.54
CA GLU A 452 -3.99 21.73 22.57
C GLU A 452 -5.27 20.88 22.67
N ALA A 453 -5.14 19.55 22.69
CA ALA A 453 -6.26 18.64 22.88
C ALA A 453 -6.91 18.81 24.27
N ASP A 454 -8.23 18.60 24.35
CA ASP A 454 -8.90 18.43 25.62
C ASP A 454 -8.35 17.19 26.35
N PRO A 455 -8.14 17.21 27.67
CA PRO A 455 -7.67 16.05 28.41
C PRO A 455 -8.43 14.75 28.18
N ILE A 456 -9.68 14.80 27.73
CA ILE A 456 -10.47 13.61 27.39
C ILE A 456 -9.89 12.84 26.19
N GLU A 457 -9.11 13.52 25.34
CA GLU A 457 -8.45 12.90 24.18
C GLU A 457 -7.26 12.00 24.58
N ASN A 458 -6.90 11.99 25.86
CA ASN A 458 -5.92 11.07 26.44
C ASN A 458 -6.54 10.12 27.48
N GLU A 459 -7.84 9.88 27.40
CA GLU A 459 -8.56 8.99 28.31
C GLU A 459 -9.13 7.79 27.54
N PRO A 460 -9.19 6.59 28.15
CA PRO A 460 -9.73 5.41 27.48
C PRO A 460 -11.22 5.56 27.16
N VAL A 461 -11.60 5.18 25.95
CA VAL A 461 -13.02 5.24 25.52
C VAL A 461 -13.79 4.06 26.09
N THR A 462 -14.95 4.35 26.69
CA THR A 462 -15.88 3.35 27.24
C THR A 462 -17.09 3.21 26.32
N SER A 463 -17.39 1.97 25.87
CA SER A 463 -18.53 1.71 24.98
C SER A 463 -19.09 0.30 25.18
N ASP A 464 -20.38 0.11 24.82
CA ASP A 464 -21.07 -1.19 24.73
C ASP A 464 -21.44 -1.56 23.28
N ILE A 465 -21.00 -0.77 22.30
CA ILE A 465 -21.16 -1.04 20.87
C ILE A 465 -20.39 -2.32 20.54
N PRO A 466 -20.99 -3.26 19.79
CA PRO A 466 -20.28 -4.44 19.32
C PRO A 466 -18.99 -4.06 18.59
N THR A 467 -17.84 -4.55 19.07
CA THR A 467 -16.52 -4.17 18.57
C THR A 467 -15.65 -5.39 18.34
N LEU A 468 -15.06 -5.51 17.15
CA LEU A 468 -13.99 -6.46 16.83
C LEU A 468 -12.66 -5.71 16.81
N LEU A 469 -11.71 -6.13 17.64
CA LEU A 469 -10.34 -5.63 17.64
C LEU A 469 -9.44 -6.65 16.97
N MET A 470 -8.72 -6.23 15.94
CA MET A 470 -7.82 -7.06 15.15
C MET A 470 -6.40 -6.52 15.30
N THR A 471 -5.43 -7.42 15.40
CA THR A 471 -4.03 -7.02 15.52
C THR A 471 -3.11 -8.09 14.95
N GLY A 472 -1.99 -7.69 14.36
CA GLY A 472 -0.98 -8.60 13.83
C GLY A 472 0.14 -8.87 14.84
N GLN A 473 0.65 -10.10 14.85
CA GLN A 473 1.76 -10.52 15.72
C GLN A 473 3.00 -9.62 15.57
N PHE A 474 3.31 -9.24 14.34
CA PHE A 474 4.53 -8.49 13.99
C PHE A 474 4.32 -6.98 13.90
N ASP A 475 3.11 -6.47 14.18
CA ASP A 475 2.82 -5.05 14.09
C ASP A 475 3.82 -4.22 14.90
N PRO A 476 4.67 -3.37 14.26
CA PRO A 476 5.75 -2.68 14.95
C PRO A 476 5.32 -1.37 15.62
N ILE A 477 4.16 -0.81 15.22
CA ILE A 477 3.73 0.52 15.68
C ILE A 477 2.52 0.44 16.62
N THR A 478 1.52 -0.37 16.31
CA THR A 478 0.33 -0.60 17.13
C THR A 478 0.29 -2.04 17.64
N PRO A 479 1.11 -2.36 18.67
CA PRO A 479 1.34 -3.72 19.10
C PRO A 479 0.07 -4.38 19.65
N PRO A 480 -0.03 -5.72 19.67
CA PRO A 480 -1.19 -6.45 20.19
C PRO A 480 -1.66 -6.00 21.57
N ALA A 481 -0.74 -5.58 22.43
CA ALA A 481 -1.04 -5.10 23.77
C ALA A 481 -2.01 -3.91 23.78
N TRP A 482 -2.02 -3.09 22.73
CA TRP A 482 -2.93 -1.93 22.64
C TRP A 482 -4.36 -2.33 22.30
N ALA A 483 -4.56 -3.38 21.52
CA ALA A 483 -5.89 -3.95 21.28
C ALA A 483 -6.50 -4.50 22.59
N TYR A 484 -5.71 -5.20 23.40
CA TYR A 484 -6.15 -5.68 24.71
C TYR A 484 -6.45 -4.52 25.68
N ARG A 485 -5.62 -3.45 25.66
CA ARG A 485 -5.86 -2.24 26.48
C ARG A 485 -7.17 -1.55 26.11
N ALA A 486 -7.46 -1.36 24.83
CA ALA A 486 -8.72 -0.79 24.39
C ALA A 486 -9.92 -1.66 24.80
N ALA A 487 -9.78 -2.99 24.70
CA ALA A 487 -10.82 -3.93 25.08
C ALA A 487 -11.20 -3.88 26.59
N ASP A 488 -10.30 -3.44 27.47
CA ASP A 488 -10.57 -3.33 28.92
C ASP A 488 -11.77 -2.42 29.23
N THR A 489 -12.07 -1.47 28.34
CA THR A 489 -13.17 -0.48 28.50
C THR A 489 -14.29 -0.66 27.47
N LEU A 490 -14.14 -1.55 26.50
CA LEU A 490 -15.14 -1.90 25.49
C LEU A 490 -15.88 -3.17 25.90
N SER A 491 -17.01 -3.01 26.61
CA SER A 491 -17.69 -4.12 27.30
C SER A 491 -18.29 -5.21 26.41
N ASN A 492 -18.45 -4.93 25.09
CA ASN A 492 -18.97 -5.86 24.08
C ASN A 492 -17.95 -6.03 22.93
N SER A 493 -16.74 -6.44 23.29
CA SER A 493 -15.63 -6.55 22.35
C SER A 493 -15.04 -7.94 22.27
N THR A 494 -14.41 -8.26 21.14
CA THR A 494 -13.60 -9.45 20.90
C THR A 494 -12.26 -9.02 20.34
N VAL A 495 -11.15 -9.53 20.92
CA VAL A 495 -9.79 -9.29 20.43
C VAL A 495 -9.29 -10.53 19.70
N LEU A 496 -8.75 -10.35 18.50
CA LEU A 496 -8.12 -11.42 17.72
C LEU A 496 -6.71 -10.96 17.31
N GLU A 497 -5.71 -11.72 17.75
CA GLU A 497 -4.31 -11.53 17.40
C GLU A 497 -3.92 -12.58 16.35
N PHE A 498 -3.60 -12.11 15.14
CA PHE A 498 -3.33 -12.96 13.98
C PHE A 498 -1.85 -13.31 13.87
N PRO A 499 -1.49 -14.62 13.97
CA PRO A 499 -0.11 -15.06 13.77
C PRO A 499 0.38 -14.76 12.34
N GLY A 500 1.66 -14.45 12.20
CA GLY A 500 2.28 -14.19 10.89
C GLY A 500 1.95 -12.85 10.24
N VAL A 501 1.10 -12.04 10.88
CA VAL A 501 0.56 -10.79 10.31
C VAL A 501 1.30 -9.56 10.85
N GLY A 502 1.51 -8.58 9.99
CA GLY A 502 2.04 -7.26 10.30
C GLY A 502 0.96 -6.25 10.66
N HIS A 503 1.06 -5.03 10.14
CA HIS A 503 0.12 -3.94 10.41
C HIS A 503 -1.12 -4.02 9.47
N GLY A 504 -2.33 -3.97 10.04
CA GLY A 504 -3.57 -3.99 9.26
C GLY A 504 -4.06 -5.39 8.89
N ALA A 505 -4.36 -6.22 9.88
CA ALA A 505 -4.79 -7.61 9.71
C ALA A 505 -6.04 -7.78 8.83
N SER A 506 -7.00 -6.84 8.91
CA SER A 506 -8.26 -6.90 8.14
C SER A 506 -8.07 -6.83 6.63
N THR A 507 -6.93 -6.32 6.16
CA THR A 507 -6.59 -6.24 4.72
C THR A 507 -6.04 -7.56 4.17
N VAL A 508 -5.60 -8.46 5.06
CA VAL A 508 -5.03 -9.76 4.69
C VAL A 508 -6.13 -10.72 4.25
N ALA A 509 -5.95 -11.33 3.08
CA ALA A 509 -6.89 -12.27 2.51
C ALA A 509 -7.02 -13.56 3.37
N GLY A 510 -8.18 -14.21 3.28
CA GLY A 510 -8.47 -15.44 4.02
C GLY A 510 -8.90 -15.16 5.45
N CYS A 511 -8.35 -15.88 6.42
CA CYS A 511 -8.83 -15.93 7.79
C CYS A 511 -9.09 -14.56 8.44
N PRO A 512 -8.20 -13.56 8.39
CA PRO A 512 -8.43 -12.27 9.03
C PRO A 512 -9.62 -11.53 8.41
N ARG A 513 -9.61 -11.37 7.08
CA ARG A 513 -10.67 -10.67 6.36
C ARG A 513 -12.02 -11.37 6.44
N ASP A 514 -12.03 -12.70 6.33
CA ASP A 514 -13.27 -13.48 6.39
C ASP A 514 -13.90 -13.39 7.79
N THR A 515 -13.09 -13.32 8.84
CA THR A 515 -13.56 -13.12 10.23
C THR A 515 -14.16 -11.71 10.39
N MET A 516 -13.54 -10.67 9.82
CA MET A 516 -14.10 -9.32 9.80
C MET A 516 -15.44 -9.26 9.05
N ILE A 517 -15.52 -9.90 7.90
CA ILE A 517 -16.76 -9.99 7.12
C ILE A 517 -17.86 -10.67 7.95
N ALA A 518 -17.58 -11.80 8.58
CA ALA A 518 -18.53 -12.50 9.43
C ALA A 518 -19.02 -11.64 10.60
N PHE A 519 -18.12 -10.82 11.19
CA PHE A 519 -18.50 -9.88 12.23
C PHE A 519 -19.46 -8.79 11.71
N PHE A 520 -19.22 -8.21 10.56
CA PHE A 520 -20.14 -7.22 9.97
C PHE A 520 -21.51 -7.83 9.65
N ASP A 521 -21.59 -9.11 9.32
CA ASP A 521 -22.87 -9.77 9.06
C ASP A 521 -23.69 -9.94 10.35
N ASP A 522 -23.09 -10.45 11.41
CA ASP A 522 -23.74 -10.57 12.73
C ASP A 522 -22.75 -10.26 13.89
N PRO A 523 -22.67 -8.99 14.32
CA PRO A 523 -21.74 -8.58 15.39
C PRO A 523 -22.14 -9.07 16.79
N THR A 524 -23.24 -9.81 16.91
CA THR A 524 -23.73 -10.36 18.18
C THR A 524 -23.43 -11.84 18.36
N THR A 525 -23.02 -12.52 17.28
CA THR A 525 -22.67 -13.94 17.32
C THR A 525 -21.20 -14.15 17.66
N LEU A 526 -20.91 -15.21 18.39
CA LEU A 526 -19.52 -15.60 18.67
C LEU A 526 -18.81 -15.95 17.36
N LEU A 527 -17.72 -15.23 17.07
CA LEU A 527 -16.92 -15.46 15.87
C LEU A 527 -16.22 -16.81 15.91
N ASP A 528 -16.25 -17.52 14.79
CA ASP A 528 -15.39 -18.69 14.57
C ASP A 528 -14.04 -18.23 14.03
N ALA A 529 -13.06 -18.15 14.88
CA ALA A 529 -11.68 -17.80 14.54
C ALA A 529 -10.75 -19.04 14.55
N SER A 530 -11.30 -20.25 14.37
CA SER A 530 -10.52 -21.49 14.37
C SER A 530 -9.47 -21.55 13.25
N CYS A 531 -9.67 -20.84 12.16
CA CYS A 531 -8.72 -20.70 11.07
C CYS A 531 -7.37 -20.09 11.50
N MET A 532 -7.33 -19.30 12.59
CA MET A 532 -6.09 -18.73 13.12
C MET A 532 -5.10 -19.80 13.60
N ALA A 533 -5.58 -20.99 13.97
CA ALA A 533 -4.71 -22.09 14.42
C ALA A 533 -3.83 -22.67 13.29
N GLU A 534 -4.13 -22.34 12.04
CA GLU A 534 -3.37 -22.76 10.86
C GLU A 534 -2.50 -21.62 10.30
N MET A 535 -2.53 -20.44 10.95
CA MET A 535 -1.73 -19.28 10.55
C MET A 535 -0.37 -19.28 11.24
N GLU A 536 0.66 -19.01 10.48
CA GLU A 536 2.04 -18.82 10.96
C GLU A 536 2.82 -17.97 9.93
N ALA A 537 3.97 -17.44 10.29
CA ALA A 537 4.88 -16.84 9.34
C ALA A 537 5.61 -17.96 8.57
N GLU A 538 5.29 -18.14 7.31
CA GLU A 538 6.01 -19.08 6.43
C GLU A 538 7.27 -18.38 5.90
N PHE A 539 8.41 -18.52 6.60
CA PHE A 539 9.65 -17.86 6.20
C PHE A 539 10.21 -18.42 4.90
N VAL A 540 10.60 -17.50 4.01
CA VAL A 540 11.31 -17.85 2.79
C VAL A 540 12.72 -18.29 3.14
N VAL A 541 13.04 -19.52 2.83
CA VAL A 541 14.39 -20.05 3.02
C VAL A 541 14.99 -20.39 1.67
N PRO A 542 16.32 -20.20 1.48
CA PRO A 542 16.98 -20.59 0.23
C PRO A 542 16.68 -22.06 -0.06
N SER A 543 16.05 -22.35 -1.17
CA SER A 543 15.80 -23.71 -1.60
C SER A 543 17.14 -24.37 -1.94
N GLY A 544 17.63 -25.28 -1.09
CA GLY A 544 18.64 -26.23 -1.54
C GLY A 544 18.02 -27.10 -2.64
N GLU A 545 18.69 -27.25 -3.78
CA GLU A 545 18.26 -27.97 -5.00
C GLU A 545 16.72 -27.99 -5.19
N ALA A 546 16.20 -27.14 -6.08
CA ALA A 546 14.76 -26.99 -6.33
C ALA A 546 14.10 -28.37 -6.46
N THR A 547 13.16 -28.69 -5.59
CA THR A 547 12.41 -29.94 -5.65
C THR A 547 11.60 -29.93 -6.94
N PRO A 548 11.63 -31.00 -7.77
CA PRO A 548 10.82 -31.05 -8.99
C PRO A 548 9.35 -30.79 -8.67
N VAL A 549 8.74 -29.83 -9.34
CA VAL A 549 7.33 -29.47 -9.16
C VAL A 549 6.47 -30.52 -9.86
N GLU A 550 5.50 -31.10 -9.16
CA GLU A 550 4.50 -31.96 -9.78
C GLU A 550 3.53 -31.12 -10.60
N MET A 551 3.12 -31.65 -11.77
CA MET A 551 2.18 -30.98 -12.67
C MET A 551 0.92 -31.80 -12.80
N GLU A 552 -0.28 -31.13 -12.79
CA GLU A 552 -1.57 -31.77 -12.96
C GLU A 552 -2.36 -31.20 -14.16
N PRO A 553 -3.17 -32.01 -14.86
CA PRO A 553 -3.92 -31.55 -16.03
C PRO A 553 -4.98 -30.51 -15.69
N PHE A 554 -5.07 -29.43 -16.49
CA PHE A 554 -6.15 -28.46 -16.43
C PHE A 554 -6.87 -28.31 -17.79
N THR A 555 -8.06 -27.74 -17.76
CA THR A 555 -8.81 -27.34 -18.97
C THR A 555 -9.45 -25.98 -18.71
N ASN A 556 -9.19 -25.04 -19.63
CA ASN A 556 -9.79 -23.71 -19.59
C ASN A 556 -10.69 -23.52 -20.83
N GLU A 557 -12.00 -23.68 -20.62
CA GLU A 557 -13.00 -23.56 -21.69
C GLU A 557 -13.10 -22.12 -22.24
N SER A 558 -12.83 -21.10 -21.42
CA SER A 558 -12.92 -19.71 -21.85
C SER A 558 -11.80 -19.29 -22.80
N MET A 559 -10.63 -19.88 -22.68
CA MET A 559 -9.50 -19.68 -23.56
C MET A 559 -9.37 -20.77 -24.63
N GLY A 560 -10.16 -21.84 -24.52
CA GLY A 560 -10.15 -22.95 -25.48
C GLY A 560 -8.87 -23.77 -25.43
N ILE A 561 -8.22 -23.92 -24.26
CA ILE A 561 -6.95 -24.63 -24.08
C ILE A 561 -7.02 -25.69 -22.98
N THR A 562 -6.14 -26.67 -23.09
CA THR A 562 -5.83 -27.65 -22.04
C THR A 562 -4.31 -27.77 -21.91
N GLY A 563 -3.82 -27.97 -20.69
CA GLY A 563 -2.40 -28.01 -20.37
C GLY A 563 -2.11 -28.67 -19.02
N LEU A 564 -1.01 -28.30 -18.36
CA LEU A 564 -0.58 -28.79 -17.05
C LEU A 564 -0.35 -27.61 -16.10
N ALA A 565 -1.05 -27.57 -14.96
CA ALA A 565 -0.84 -26.61 -13.89
C ALA A 565 0.11 -27.15 -12.81
N PRO A 566 0.96 -26.33 -12.19
CA PRO A 566 1.82 -26.74 -11.07
C PRO A 566 1.00 -27.04 -9.82
N VAL A 567 1.19 -28.21 -9.22
CA VAL A 567 0.52 -28.63 -7.98
C VAL A 567 1.00 -27.76 -6.82
N GLY A 568 0.05 -27.22 -6.07
CA GLY A 568 0.34 -26.37 -4.91
C GLY A 568 0.55 -24.89 -5.22
N TRP A 569 0.55 -24.50 -6.52
CA TRP A 569 0.57 -23.08 -6.90
C TRP A 569 -0.85 -22.52 -6.92
N THR A 570 -0.98 -21.21 -6.71
CA THR A 570 -2.27 -20.50 -6.72
C THR A 570 -2.58 -20.00 -8.12
N GLU A 571 -3.77 -20.29 -8.65
CA GLU A 571 -4.26 -19.66 -9.88
C GLU A 571 -4.73 -18.23 -9.56
N ALA A 572 -3.86 -17.23 -9.76
CA ALA A 572 -4.13 -15.82 -9.50
C ALA A 572 -5.08 -15.20 -10.54
N ALA A 573 -5.08 -15.72 -11.76
CA ALA A 573 -5.99 -15.38 -12.86
C ALA A 573 -6.07 -16.57 -13.83
N PRO A 574 -7.08 -16.65 -14.73
CA PRO A 574 -7.18 -17.76 -15.65
C PRO A 574 -5.89 -18.05 -16.41
N GLY A 575 -5.27 -19.21 -16.16
CA GLY A 575 -4.00 -19.63 -16.73
C GLY A 575 -2.77 -18.88 -16.21
N VAL A 576 -2.83 -18.27 -15.05
CA VAL A 576 -1.72 -17.60 -14.35
C VAL A 576 -1.54 -18.24 -12.99
N TYR A 577 -0.45 -18.93 -12.80
CA TYR A 577 -0.14 -19.67 -11.58
C TYR A 577 1.06 -19.04 -10.88
N THR A 578 0.90 -18.65 -9.61
CA THR A 578 1.97 -18.12 -8.76
C THR A 578 2.34 -19.15 -7.69
N ARG A 579 3.64 -19.33 -7.43
CA ARG A 579 4.12 -20.30 -6.46
C ARG A 579 3.71 -19.94 -5.03
N ALA A 580 3.84 -18.66 -4.67
CA ALA A 580 3.41 -18.17 -3.37
C ALA A 580 2.61 -16.87 -3.49
N ASN A 581 1.81 -16.55 -2.46
CA ASN A 581 1.11 -15.26 -2.32
C ASN A 581 2.05 -14.18 -1.76
N SER A 582 3.30 -14.16 -2.20
CA SER A 582 4.28 -13.15 -1.80
C SER A 582 4.65 -12.27 -2.98
N ALA A 583 4.67 -10.97 -2.77
CA ALA A 583 5.12 -10.00 -3.77
C ALA A 583 6.61 -10.17 -4.14
N LEU A 584 7.35 -10.91 -3.34
CA LEU A 584 8.79 -11.18 -3.52
C LEU A 584 9.07 -12.52 -4.22
N ASP A 585 8.14 -13.48 -4.22
CA ASP A 585 8.28 -14.69 -5.02
C ASP A 585 7.89 -14.39 -6.47
N VAL A 586 8.89 -14.18 -7.31
CA VAL A 586 8.71 -13.86 -8.73
C VAL A 586 8.25 -15.07 -9.56
N THR A 587 8.20 -16.27 -8.96
CA THR A 587 7.97 -17.52 -9.68
C THR A 587 6.52 -17.62 -10.13
N THR A 588 6.35 -17.50 -11.45
CA THR A 588 5.02 -17.47 -12.07
C THR A 588 5.05 -18.25 -13.38
N LEU A 589 4.05 -19.10 -13.58
CA LEU A 589 3.77 -19.75 -14.85
C LEU A 589 2.51 -19.12 -15.47
N ILE A 590 2.60 -18.75 -16.75
CA ILE A 590 1.46 -18.26 -17.53
C ILE A 590 1.24 -19.22 -18.70
N GLU A 591 0.02 -19.74 -18.83
CA GLU A 591 -0.46 -20.56 -19.95
C GLU A 591 -1.72 -19.94 -20.54
N GLN A 592 -1.61 -19.33 -21.71
CA GLN A 592 -2.72 -18.57 -22.30
C GLN A 592 -2.81 -18.74 -23.81
N ALA A 593 -3.97 -18.39 -24.37
CA ALA A 593 -4.22 -18.26 -25.79
C ALA A 593 -4.67 -16.84 -26.12
N ALA A 594 -4.06 -16.21 -27.12
CA ALA A 594 -4.39 -14.85 -27.55
C ALA A 594 -4.60 -14.78 -29.07
N PRO A 595 -5.48 -13.89 -29.57
CA PRO A 595 -5.57 -13.65 -31.01
C PRO A 595 -4.37 -12.86 -31.52
N GLY A 596 -3.95 -13.07 -32.77
CA GLY A 596 -2.85 -12.31 -33.38
C GLY A 596 -1.71 -13.20 -33.89
N THR A 597 -0.52 -12.63 -34.02
CA THR A 597 0.70 -13.35 -34.43
C THR A 597 1.68 -13.50 -33.27
N ALA A 598 2.48 -14.55 -33.28
CA ALA A 598 3.55 -14.77 -32.29
C ALA A 598 4.54 -13.58 -32.22
N SER A 599 4.82 -12.96 -33.36
CA SER A 599 5.72 -11.80 -33.44
C SER A 599 5.14 -10.56 -32.76
N ASP A 600 3.83 -10.26 -32.97
CA ASP A 600 3.18 -9.11 -32.36
C ASP A 600 3.05 -9.30 -30.83
N LEU A 601 2.74 -10.52 -30.40
CA LEU A 601 2.65 -10.85 -28.98
C LEU A 601 4.01 -10.73 -28.29
N LEU A 602 5.08 -11.27 -28.90
CA LEU A 602 6.45 -11.13 -28.36
C LEU A 602 6.85 -9.65 -28.24
N ALA A 603 6.64 -8.87 -29.31
CA ALA A 603 6.96 -7.44 -29.28
C ALA A 603 6.20 -6.70 -28.18
N GLY A 604 4.91 -7.02 -27.98
CA GLY A 604 4.11 -6.46 -26.90
C GLY A 604 4.59 -6.87 -25.50
N LEU A 605 5.03 -8.13 -25.33
CA LEU A 605 5.62 -8.63 -24.08
C LEU A 605 6.93 -7.90 -23.76
N LEU A 606 7.86 -7.84 -24.72
CA LEU A 606 9.14 -7.15 -24.55
C LEU A 606 8.96 -5.66 -24.23
N ALA A 607 8.03 -4.98 -24.93
CA ALA A 607 7.73 -3.58 -24.65
C ALA A 607 7.22 -3.35 -23.22
N ARG A 608 6.36 -4.24 -22.73
CA ARG A 608 5.83 -4.14 -21.37
C ARG A 608 6.87 -4.45 -20.29
N MET A 609 7.82 -5.32 -20.60
CA MET A 609 8.95 -5.61 -19.72
C MET A 609 10.05 -4.54 -19.79
N GLY A 610 9.92 -3.51 -20.66
CA GLY A 610 10.97 -2.52 -20.90
C GLY A 610 12.23 -3.13 -21.53
N ALA A 611 12.04 -4.17 -22.33
CA ALA A 611 13.11 -4.94 -22.98
C ALA A 611 13.01 -4.87 -24.53
N GLU A 612 12.46 -3.77 -25.07
CA GLU A 612 12.23 -3.59 -26.52
C GLU A 612 13.53 -3.70 -27.34
N ASP A 613 14.65 -3.29 -26.75
CA ASP A 613 15.97 -3.35 -27.38
C ASP A 613 16.72 -4.65 -27.11
N ALA A 614 16.14 -5.61 -26.35
CA ALA A 614 16.78 -6.88 -26.04
C ALA A 614 16.95 -7.74 -27.29
N GLN A 615 18.18 -8.17 -27.55
CA GLN A 615 18.46 -9.17 -28.60
C GLN A 615 18.16 -10.56 -28.04
N VAL A 616 16.92 -11.04 -28.22
CA VAL A 616 16.48 -12.34 -27.71
C VAL A 616 16.81 -13.41 -28.76
N GLY A 617 17.62 -14.41 -28.37
CA GLY A 617 17.85 -15.59 -29.19
C GLY A 617 16.58 -16.43 -29.31
N MET A 618 16.31 -16.99 -30.51
CA MET A 618 15.18 -17.88 -30.71
C MET A 618 15.71 -19.32 -30.89
N GLU A 619 15.10 -20.22 -30.12
CA GLU A 619 15.26 -21.67 -30.30
C GLU A 619 13.96 -22.29 -30.78
N GLU A 620 14.01 -23.32 -31.62
CA GLU A 620 12.81 -24.05 -32.07
C GLU A 620 12.66 -25.36 -31.29
N TYR A 621 11.45 -25.66 -30.86
CA TYR A 621 11.11 -26.88 -30.14
C TYR A 621 9.80 -27.48 -30.68
N GLU A 622 9.79 -28.80 -30.91
CA GLU A 622 8.63 -29.52 -31.44
C GLU A 622 7.95 -30.34 -30.32
N ALA A 623 6.68 -30.04 -30.04
CA ALA A 623 5.88 -30.76 -29.04
C ALA A 623 4.42 -30.96 -29.51
N ASP A 624 3.90 -32.17 -29.40
CA ASP A 624 2.51 -32.60 -29.76
C ASP A 624 2.05 -32.13 -31.16
N GLY A 625 2.97 -32.04 -32.12
CA GLY A 625 2.71 -31.58 -33.49
C GLY A 625 2.66 -30.06 -33.67
N LEU A 626 3.00 -29.30 -32.67
CA LEU A 626 3.17 -27.84 -32.69
C LEU A 626 4.66 -27.49 -32.70
N SER A 627 5.03 -26.45 -33.49
CA SER A 627 6.38 -25.88 -33.51
C SER A 627 6.41 -24.63 -32.64
N TRP A 628 7.18 -24.70 -31.57
CA TRP A 628 7.32 -23.62 -30.58
C TRP A 628 8.57 -22.80 -30.82
N ALA A 629 8.45 -21.49 -30.73
CA ALA A 629 9.57 -20.55 -30.66
C ALA A 629 9.85 -20.21 -29.21
N LEU A 630 11.05 -20.58 -28.73
CA LEU A 630 11.49 -20.36 -27.35
C LEU A 630 12.42 -19.16 -27.30
N PHE A 631 12.22 -18.32 -26.29
CA PHE A 631 13.01 -17.13 -26.03
C PHE A 631 13.35 -17.10 -24.54
N SER A 632 14.60 -16.72 -24.24
CA SER A 632 15.05 -16.56 -22.85
C SER A 632 15.74 -15.23 -22.70
N LEU A 633 15.41 -14.52 -21.65
CA LEU A 633 16.03 -13.24 -21.32
C LEU A 633 16.10 -13.10 -19.80
N GLU A 634 17.01 -12.27 -19.36
CA GLU A 634 17.09 -11.81 -17.98
C GLU A 634 16.67 -10.36 -17.95
N VAL A 635 15.66 -10.07 -17.16
CA VAL A 635 15.16 -8.71 -16.97
C VAL A 635 15.43 -8.35 -15.52
N GLN A 636 16.53 -7.64 -15.35
CA GLN A 636 17.07 -7.30 -14.02
C GLN A 636 17.56 -8.56 -13.27
N THR A 637 16.90 -8.93 -12.17
CA THR A 637 17.20 -10.12 -11.36
C THR A 637 16.21 -11.26 -11.62
N VAL A 638 15.36 -11.14 -12.65
CA VAL A 638 14.34 -12.14 -12.98
C VAL A 638 14.66 -12.80 -14.31
N ALA A 639 14.78 -14.11 -14.31
CA ALA A 639 14.85 -14.92 -15.52
C ALA A 639 13.44 -15.07 -16.10
N VAL A 640 13.29 -14.83 -17.42
CA VAL A 640 12.02 -14.96 -18.14
C VAL A 640 12.20 -15.87 -19.32
N ASP A 641 11.46 -16.98 -19.35
CA ASP A 641 11.42 -17.94 -20.45
C ASP A 641 10.05 -17.86 -21.13
N ILE A 642 10.03 -17.64 -22.45
CA ILE A 642 8.81 -17.44 -23.23
C ILE A 642 8.76 -18.50 -24.33
N ALA A 643 7.64 -19.22 -24.45
CA ALA A 643 7.36 -20.10 -25.57
C ALA A 643 6.10 -19.63 -26.30
N LEU A 644 6.19 -19.50 -27.60
CA LEU A 644 5.09 -19.09 -28.48
C LEU A 644 4.90 -20.07 -29.62
N THR A 645 3.63 -20.41 -29.92
CA THR A 645 3.30 -21.17 -31.15
C THR A 645 1.98 -20.67 -31.73
N GLU A 646 1.85 -20.70 -33.05
CA GLU A 646 0.62 -20.37 -33.76
C GLU A 646 -0.23 -21.63 -33.98
N SER A 647 -1.49 -21.59 -33.56
CA SER A 647 -2.45 -22.68 -33.75
C SER A 647 -3.80 -22.13 -34.21
N GLY A 648 -4.10 -22.32 -35.51
CA GLY A 648 -5.29 -21.73 -36.14
C GLY A 648 -5.25 -20.21 -36.16
N ASP A 649 -6.23 -19.56 -35.56
CA ASP A 649 -6.33 -18.10 -35.48
C ASP A 649 -5.80 -17.55 -34.14
N GLN A 650 -5.14 -18.36 -33.33
CA GLN A 650 -4.64 -18.03 -32.00
C GLN A 650 -3.15 -18.28 -31.87
N VAL A 651 -2.51 -17.56 -30.99
CA VAL A 651 -1.16 -17.82 -30.47
C VAL A 651 -1.28 -18.40 -29.08
N LEU A 652 -0.64 -19.54 -28.86
CA LEU A 652 -0.47 -20.10 -27.52
C LEU A 652 0.80 -19.52 -26.91
N LEU A 653 0.70 -19.12 -25.65
CA LEU A 653 1.77 -18.55 -24.84
C LEU A 653 2.03 -19.41 -23.62
N ILE A 654 3.28 -19.73 -23.38
CA ILE A 654 3.79 -20.15 -22.08
C ILE A 654 4.88 -19.17 -21.67
N LEU A 655 4.79 -18.65 -20.45
CA LEU A 655 5.82 -17.79 -19.88
C LEU A 655 6.13 -18.25 -18.47
N LEU A 656 7.40 -18.54 -18.19
CA LEU A 656 7.90 -18.83 -16.86
C LEU A 656 8.76 -17.65 -16.38
N GLN A 657 8.45 -17.13 -15.20
CA GLN A 657 9.34 -16.27 -14.45
C GLN A 657 9.95 -17.03 -13.28
N SER A 658 11.21 -16.78 -13.00
CA SER A 658 11.93 -17.39 -11.87
C SER A 658 13.11 -16.54 -11.44
N THR A 659 13.69 -16.83 -10.29
CA THR A 659 15.04 -16.35 -9.99
C THR A 659 16.05 -17.05 -10.90
N PRO A 660 17.22 -16.43 -11.22
CA PRO A 660 18.27 -17.07 -12.02
C PRO A 660 18.74 -18.40 -11.43
N ASP A 661 18.82 -18.49 -10.10
CA ASP A 661 19.31 -19.67 -9.38
C ASP A 661 18.35 -20.88 -9.46
N GLU A 662 17.04 -20.65 -9.52
CA GLU A 662 16.03 -21.71 -9.63
C GLU A 662 15.66 -22.04 -11.08
N ARG A 663 16.08 -21.20 -12.05
CA ARG A 663 15.65 -21.29 -13.44
C ARG A 663 15.85 -22.66 -14.04
N GLU A 664 17.04 -23.26 -13.90
CA GLU A 664 17.36 -24.56 -14.54
C GLU A 664 16.39 -25.65 -14.07
N ALA A 665 16.12 -25.73 -12.77
CA ALA A 665 15.22 -26.72 -12.18
C ALA A 665 13.75 -26.49 -12.55
N LEU A 666 13.31 -25.22 -12.59
CA LEU A 666 11.93 -24.86 -12.97
C LEU A 666 11.70 -24.99 -14.49
N VAL A 667 12.70 -24.73 -15.31
CA VAL A 667 12.62 -25.03 -16.74
C VAL A 667 12.43 -26.52 -16.96
N GLU A 668 13.15 -27.39 -16.25
CA GLU A 668 13.03 -28.84 -16.38
C GLU A 668 11.71 -29.39 -15.79
N SER A 669 11.27 -28.87 -14.62
CA SER A 669 10.12 -29.46 -13.92
C SER A 669 8.77 -28.79 -14.22
N VAL A 670 8.75 -27.54 -14.72
CA VAL A 670 7.51 -26.76 -14.96
C VAL A 670 7.39 -26.34 -16.44
N TYR A 671 8.37 -25.60 -16.96
CA TYR A 671 8.28 -24.96 -18.28
C TYR A 671 8.23 -25.95 -19.44
N MET A 672 9.12 -26.90 -19.46
CA MET A 672 9.16 -27.91 -20.55
C MET A 672 7.92 -28.84 -20.49
N PRO A 673 7.50 -29.35 -19.31
CA PRO A 673 6.23 -30.09 -19.19
C PRO A 673 5.00 -29.29 -19.64
N ALA A 674 4.95 -27.99 -19.35
CA ALA A 674 3.88 -27.11 -19.82
C ALA A 674 3.85 -27.01 -21.35
N ILE A 675 5.00 -26.83 -21.99
CA ILE A 675 5.12 -26.80 -23.46
C ILE A 675 4.67 -28.11 -24.10
N ASP A 676 5.04 -29.25 -23.51
CA ASP A 676 4.69 -30.58 -24.02
C ASP A 676 3.19 -30.88 -23.93
N ALA A 677 2.46 -30.15 -23.07
CA ALA A 677 1.05 -30.42 -22.76
C ALA A 677 0.06 -29.38 -23.30
N LEU A 678 0.47 -28.11 -23.46
CA LEU A 678 -0.44 -27.02 -23.83
C LEU A 678 -0.90 -27.15 -25.27
N LYS A 679 -2.21 -27.22 -25.46
CA LYS A 679 -2.86 -27.30 -26.77
C LYS A 679 -4.29 -26.78 -26.77
N PRO A 680 -4.85 -26.45 -27.95
CA PRO A 680 -6.27 -26.14 -28.08
C PRO A 680 -7.15 -27.33 -27.68
N ILE A 681 -8.31 -27.03 -27.14
CA ILE A 681 -9.38 -28.02 -26.93
C ILE A 681 -9.90 -28.46 -28.29
N GLU A 682 -9.99 -29.81 -28.55
CA GLU A 682 -10.48 -30.39 -29.80
C GLU A 682 -12.00 -30.12 -30.04
#